data_22e7567fed26a22f657344b025d77d66
#
_entry.id   22e7567fed26a22f657344b025d77d66
#
_cell.length_a   1.000
_cell.length_b   1.000
_cell.length_c   1.000
_cell.angle_alpha   90.00
_cell.angle_beta   90.00
_cell.angle_gamma   90.00
#
_symmetry.space_group_name_H-M   'P 1'
#
loop_
_entity.id
_entity.type
_entity.pdbx_description
1 polymer ?
#
loop_
_entity_poly.entity_id
_entity_poly.type
_entity_poly.pdbx_seq_one_letter_code
_entity_poly.pdbx_strand_id
1 'polypeptide(L)'
;MPNKFRLTLYIILIASFLAAATNTLHAANNWLDDYNVTWNSPSKNAGESMPCGGGDIGLNVWVENGDVLMYMARSGTFNELSGFPKLGRLRLRLDPNPFKNSTEFKQTLTLKEGAVEIMGDRYGMKAVVTVWVDVFRPVIHLDVAGNQKMTASLTYENWRLTDQVMGKGEKEAMRSWLGAPVEPKLRKDEVTFVANNSAILFFHQNRNTDGCFDLLVQQQGLESVKDQLDNPLKNRIFGGIVKGRNFVADSTETGRYASTPYKGWRLKSQLPATRHKLEIVLHTAQAERLDVWEAGLATAITEAAQNNKKARKATQDWWEAYWDRSYIRINERDPASTSQPWQVGRNYQVFRYQLGCNAFGEYPTKFNGGLFTFDPEYVDPKRTYSPDYRAWGGGSFTAQNQRLVYWPLLKSGDVDLMKPQFDFYNRLLHNAELRTQVYWGHQGASFTEQLELLGLPVGYEYGWKRPAFYDKGMQYNKWVDYQWDTVLEFCFMMLEAHRYAGMDIKPYLPLMESALRFYDEHYQYLAERRSPATLDANGHLVLYPGTACETYKMATNATSTICALQSVLNGLLALDSTFFSPDTRSYLKGLLTRIPPISFREMNGYKVIAPAKSFERINNTEIPQLYPVFPYGWYGVGKPDLPVAIDTWKYGIENPEQKHYQSWHQDNIFCARLGLTDEAKALTLKKLGDAPRRFPTWWGPGNDWVPDHNWGGSGMIGLQEMLLQTNGDSLLLFPAWPKEWDVTFKLHAPKKTTIEATLKNGQLKELTVEPAERKKDVLVMLH
;
A
#
# COMPACT_ATOMS: atom_id res chain seq x y z
N MET A 1 18.09 42.83 48.69
CA MET A 1 17.55 42.88 47.30
C MET A 1 18.48 42.29 46.26
N PRO A 2 19.04 41.07 46.40
CA PRO A 2 19.74 40.42 45.29
C PRO A 2 19.01 39.18 44.69
N ASN A 3 17.92 38.70 45.31
CA ASN A 3 17.29 37.44 44.81
C ASN A 3 16.20 37.61 43.73
N LYS A 4 15.65 38.80 43.54
CA LYS A 4 14.64 39.03 42.48
C LYS A 4 15.26 39.14 41.08
N PHE A 5 16.48 39.62 40.96
CA PHE A 5 17.17 39.76 39.67
C PHE A 5 17.63 38.43 39.09
N ARG A 6 18.00 37.43 39.91
CA ARG A 6 18.39 36.11 39.43
C ARG A 6 17.19 35.25 38.91
N LEU A 7 16.04 35.40 39.56
CA LEU A 7 14.83 34.67 39.14
C LEU A 7 14.27 35.19 37.81
N THR A 8 14.33 36.52 37.60
CA THR A 8 13.89 37.16 36.36
C THR A 8 14.80 36.78 35.17
N LEU A 9 16.12 36.68 35.41
CA LEU A 9 17.07 36.25 34.37
C LEU A 9 16.91 34.78 33.98
N TYR A 10 16.58 33.88 34.91
CA TYR A 10 16.29 32.47 34.63
C TYR A 10 14.98 32.30 33.88
N ILE A 11 13.94 33.08 34.21
CA ILE A 11 12.65 33.00 33.49
C ILE A 11 12.79 33.56 32.07
N ILE A 12 13.60 34.59 31.84
CA ILE A 12 13.87 35.13 30.50
C ILE A 12 14.73 34.16 29.68
N LEU A 13 15.70 33.46 30.28
CA LEU A 13 16.51 32.43 29.61
C LEU A 13 15.68 31.18 29.24
N ILE A 14 14.79 30.73 30.13
CA ILE A 14 13.90 29.58 29.84
C ILE A 14 12.85 29.98 28.79
N ALA A 15 12.29 31.19 28.84
CA ALA A 15 11.37 31.69 27.85
C ALA A 15 12.05 31.86 26.46
N SER A 16 13.32 32.30 26.44
CA SER A 16 14.11 32.40 25.20
C SER A 16 14.50 31.04 24.63
N PHE A 17 14.76 30.04 25.47
CA PHE A 17 15.01 28.66 25.04
C PHE A 17 13.74 27.97 24.54
N LEU A 18 12.60 28.18 25.20
CA LEU A 18 11.30 27.69 24.73
C LEU A 18 10.84 28.39 23.44
N ALA A 19 11.08 29.70 23.30
CA ALA A 19 10.79 30.45 22.08
C ALA A 19 11.74 30.07 20.93
N ALA A 20 13.00 29.74 21.19
CA ALA A 20 13.95 29.23 20.21
C ALA A 20 13.61 27.80 19.80
N ALA A 21 13.19 26.94 20.73
CA ALA A 21 12.76 25.58 20.45
C ALA A 21 11.43 25.53 19.66
N THR A 22 10.48 26.43 19.97
CA THR A 22 9.23 26.56 19.21
C THR A 22 9.45 27.19 17.83
N ASN A 23 10.39 28.13 17.68
CA ASN A 23 10.74 28.67 16.36
C ASN A 23 11.54 27.70 15.51
N THR A 24 12.35 26.80 16.08
CA THR A 24 13.03 25.74 15.32
C THR A 24 12.07 24.64 14.90
N LEU A 25 11.06 24.30 15.70
CA LEU A 25 10.01 23.36 15.33
C LEU A 25 9.07 23.92 14.23
N HIS A 26 8.77 25.22 14.23
CA HIS A 26 7.97 25.86 13.17
C HIS A 26 8.77 26.12 11.88
N ALA A 27 10.08 26.28 11.95
CA ALA A 27 10.94 26.44 10.78
C ALA A 27 11.27 25.08 10.08
N ALA A 28 11.09 23.96 10.78
CA ALA A 28 11.52 22.64 10.30
C ALA A 28 10.68 22.11 9.11
N ASN A 29 9.41 22.52 8.94
CA ASN A 29 8.51 21.95 7.93
C ASN A 29 8.13 22.89 6.77
N ASN A 30 8.77 24.04 6.61
CA ASN A 30 8.49 24.92 5.46
C ASN A 30 8.95 24.33 4.12
N TRP A 31 9.93 23.42 4.12
CA TRP A 31 10.41 22.76 2.92
C TRP A 31 9.33 21.91 2.22
N LEU A 32 8.36 21.37 2.99
CA LEU A 32 7.30 20.52 2.47
C LEU A 32 6.33 21.31 1.58
N ASP A 33 6.20 22.61 1.79
CA ASP A 33 5.34 23.49 0.99
C ASP A 33 5.82 23.58 -0.47
N ASP A 34 7.12 23.44 -0.71
CA ASP A 34 7.70 23.42 -2.06
C ASP A 34 7.29 22.15 -2.85
N TYR A 35 6.89 21.09 -2.15
CA TYR A 35 6.47 19.81 -2.73
C TYR A 35 4.94 19.68 -2.88
N ASN A 36 4.17 20.69 -2.43
CA ASN A 36 2.73 20.74 -2.65
C ASN A 36 2.41 20.67 -4.15
N VAL A 37 1.41 19.86 -4.51
CA VAL A 37 0.94 19.80 -5.89
C VAL A 37 -0.12 20.86 -6.09
N THR A 38 0.15 21.82 -6.98
CA THR A 38 -0.75 22.96 -7.23
C THR A 38 -1.16 23.04 -8.70
N TRP A 39 -2.43 23.27 -8.95
CA TRP A 39 -3.00 23.52 -10.27
C TRP A 39 -3.68 24.88 -10.33
N ASN A 40 -3.45 25.60 -11.43
CA ASN A 40 -4.02 26.93 -11.67
C ASN A 40 -5.17 26.89 -12.69
N SER A 41 -5.70 25.69 -12.98
CA SER A 41 -6.87 25.49 -13.84
C SER A 41 -7.72 24.34 -13.34
N PRO A 42 -9.04 24.35 -13.56
CA PRO A 42 -9.91 23.21 -13.29
C PRO A 42 -9.47 21.95 -14.05
N SER A 43 -9.94 20.82 -13.63
CA SER A 43 -9.69 19.52 -14.25
C SER A 43 -10.61 19.28 -15.43
N LYS A 44 -10.18 18.45 -16.37
CA LYS A 44 -11.00 18.02 -17.50
C LYS A 44 -12.00 16.92 -17.12
N ASN A 45 -11.58 16.03 -16.19
CA ASN A 45 -12.36 14.88 -15.74
C ASN A 45 -11.69 14.24 -14.50
N ALA A 46 -12.25 13.15 -13.97
CA ALA A 46 -11.74 12.42 -12.81
C ALA A 46 -10.32 11.87 -12.98
N GLY A 47 -9.84 11.63 -14.19
CA GLY A 47 -8.45 11.24 -14.46
C GLY A 47 -7.43 12.33 -14.12
N GLU A 48 -7.87 13.57 -13.95
CA GLU A 48 -7.09 14.70 -13.45
C GLU A 48 -7.44 15.05 -11.99
N SER A 49 -7.78 14.07 -11.15
CA SER A 49 -8.07 14.28 -9.73
C SER A 49 -6.82 14.33 -8.86
N MET A 50 -6.91 15.00 -7.70
CA MET A 50 -5.91 14.96 -6.63
C MET A 50 -6.30 13.93 -5.56
N PRO A 51 -5.36 13.14 -5.02
CA PRO A 51 -5.63 12.33 -3.84
C PRO A 51 -5.82 13.22 -2.61
N CYS A 52 -6.77 12.84 -1.76
CA CYS A 52 -6.94 13.39 -0.42
C CYS A 52 -7.34 12.24 0.50
N GLY A 53 -6.78 12.15 1.70
CA GLY A 53 -7.14 11.04 2.56
C GLY A 53 -6.51 11.09 3.94
N GLY A 54 -6.80 10.06 4.73
CA GLY A 54 -6.29 9.86 6.09
C GLY A 54 -6.97 8.69 6.79
N GLY A 55 -6.33 8.13 7.79
CA GLY A 55 -6.85 6.99 8.53
C GLY A 55 -6.97 5.73 7.68
N ASP A 56 -8.12 5.54 7.07
CA ASP A 56 -8.44 4.41 6.19
C ASP A 56 -9.30 4.83 4.97
N ILE A 57 -9.40 6.15 4.73
CA ILE A 57 -10.24 6.73 3.68
C ILE A 57 -9.38 7.45 2.64
N GLY A 58 -9.69 7.24 1.37
CA GLY A 58 -9.10 7.95 0.24
C GLY A 58 -10.17 8.58 -0.66
N LEU A 59 -9.86 9.78 -1.12
CA LEU A 59 -10.70 10.57 -2.02
C LEU A 59 -9.91 10.92 -3.28
N ASN A 60 -10.60 10.89 -4.43
CA ASN A 60 -10.14 11.58 -5.63
C ASN A 60 -10.89 12.91 -5.71
N VAL A 61 -10.21 14.05 -5.65
CA VAL A 61 -10.83 15.39 -5.62
C VAL A 61 -10.49 16.16 -6.88
N TRP A 62 -11.50 16.68 -7.58
CA TRP A 62 -11.31 17.51 -8.79
C TRP A 62 -12.40 18.55 -8.94
N VAL A 63 -12.13 19.55 -9.78
CA VAL A 63 -13.12 20.57 -10.16
C VAL A 63 -13.38 20.49 -11.65
N GLU A 64 -14.65 20.32 -12.03
CA GLU A 64 -15.07 20.19 -13.41
C GLU A 64 -16.36 21.00 -13.63
N ASN A 65 -16.39 21.85 -14.65
CA ASN A 65 -17.54 22.71 -14.99
C ASN A 65 -18.05 23.60 -13.84
N GLY A 66 -17.17 23.91 -12.86
CA GLY A 66 -17.50 24.70 -11.68
C GLY A 66 -18.03 23.90 -10.49
N ASP A 67 -18.22 22.60 -10.61
CA ASP A 67 -18.57 21.72 -9.50
C ASP A 67 -17.30 21.12 -8.88
N VAL A 68 -17.26 21.00 -7.54
CA VAL A 68 -16.22 20.24 -6.83
C VAL A 68 -16.73 18.80 -6.69
N LEU A 69 -16.00 17.88 -7.29
CA LEU A 69 -16.36 16.48 -7.31
C LEU A 69 -15.35 15.64 -6.51
N MET A 70 -15.81 14.53 -5.92
CA MET A 70 -14.94 13.60 -5.26
C MET A 70 -15.50 12.18 -5.27
N TYR A 71 -14.67 11.19 -5.62
CA TYR A 71 -14.91 9.79 -5.33
C TYR A 71 -14.50 9.46 -3.91
N MET A 72 -15.23 8.55 -3.27
CA MET A 72 -14.91 8.05 -1.93
C MET A 72 -14.53 6.58 -1.98
N ALA A 73 -13.47 6.20 -1.27
CA ALA A 73 -13.09 4.82 -1.01
C ALA A 73 -12.67 4.66 0.46
N ARG A 74 -12.91 3.49 1.04
CA ARG A 74 -12.50 3.16 2.40
C ARG A 74 -11.96 1.73 2.47
N SER A 75 -10.92 1.50 3.23
CA SER A 75 -10.40 0.16 3.51
C SER A 75 -11.49 -0.72 4.14
N GLY A 76 -11.59 -1.98 3.69
CA GLY A 76 -12.55 -2.94 4.22
C GLY A 76 -13.95 -2.93 3.56
N THR A 77 -14.21 -2.08 2.58
CA THR A 77 -15.50 -2.05 1.85
C THR A 77 -15.50 -3.04 0.70
N PHE A 78 -15.66 -4.33 0.99
CA PHE A 78 -15.72 -5.39 -0.02
C PHE A 78 -17.15 -5.92 -0.17
N ASN A 79 -17.61 -5.98 -1.44
CA ASN A 79 -18.93 -6.55 -1.74
C ASN A 79 -18.91 -8.09 -1.76
N GLU A 80 -20.06 -8.72 -1.87
CA GLU A 80 -20.24 -10.19 -1.86
C GLU A 80 -19.48 -10.91 -2.97
N LEU A 81 -19.12 -10.19 -4.04
CA LEU A 81 -18.35 -10.72 -5.17
C LEU A 81 -16.83 -10.57 -4.96
N SER A 82 -16.40 -10.10 -3.80
CA SER A 82 -15.00 -9.74 -3.49
C SER A 82 -14.48 -8.55 -4.32
N GLY A 83 -15.38 -7.70 -4.82
CA GLY A 83 -15.03 -6.42 -5.43
C GLY A 83 -14.72 -5.37 -4.36
N PHE A 84 -13.92 -4.36 -4.72
CA PHE A 84 -13.60 -3.22 -3.85
C PHE A 84 -14.19 -1.93 -4.46
N PRO A 85 -15.52 -1.68 -4.27
CA PRO A 85 -16.22 -0.58 -4.92
C PRO A 85 -15.88 0.77 -4.30
N LYS A 86 -16.12 1.84 -5.07
CA LYS A 86 -16.26 3.20 -4.53
C LYS A 86 -17.51 3.31 -3.68
N LEU A 87 -17.47 4.15 -2.66
CA LEU A 87 -18.62 4.45 -1.80
C LEU A 87 -19.57 5.49 -2.43
N GLY A 88 -19.44 5.77 -3.70
CA GLY A 88 -20.19 6.78 -4.43
C GLY A 88 -19.33 7.99 -4.80
N ARG A 89 -19.98 8.97 -5.44
CA ARG A 89 -19.40 10.27 -5.79
C ARG A 89 -20.17 11.40 -5.14
N LEU A 90 -19.46 12.40 -4.63
CA LEU A 90 -20.03 13.64 -4.12
C LEU A 90 -19.84 14.75 -5.15
N ARG A 91 -20.84 15.62 -5.27
CA ARG A 91 -20.80 16.81 -6.11
C ARG A 91 -21.25 18.02 -5.30
N LEU A 92 -20.32 18.92 -4.97
CA LEU A 92 -20.59 20.19 -4.32
C LEU A 92 -20.73 21.28 -5.38
N ARG A 93 -21.84 22.01 -5.34
CA ARG A 93 -22.11 23.18 -6.17
C ARG A 93 -22.45 24.38 -5.30
N LEU A 94 -21.89 25.52 -5.63
CA LEU A 94 -22.17 26.81 -5.00
C LEU A 94 -22.99 27.70 -5.95
N ASP A 95 -23.89 28.50 -5.41
CA ASP A 95 -24.67 29.46 -6.16
C ASP A 95 -24.79 30.80 -5.39
N PRO A 96 -24.23 31.90 -5.94
CA PRO A 96 -23.48 32.01 -7.19
C PRO A 96 -22.15 31.21 -7.14
N ASN A 97 -21.67 30.81 -8.33
CA ASN A 97 -20.55 29.86 -8.45
C ASN A 97 -19.22 30.56 -8.79
N PRO A 98 -18.24 30.58 -7.86
CA PRO A 98 -16.94 31.22 -8.07
C PRO A 98 -15.97 30.39 -8.91
N PHE A 99 -16.21 29.06 -9.09
CA PHE A 99 -15.35 28.16 -9.83
C PHE A 99 -15.69 28.06 -11.31
N LYS A 100 -16.94 28.43 -11.69
CA LYS A 100 -17.38 28.39 -13.07
C LYS A 100 -16.92 29.65 -13.81
N ASN A 101 -16.06 29.48 -14.82
CA ASN A 101 -15.44 30.59 -15.57
C ASN A 101 -14.69 31.55 -14.60
N SER A 102 -13.96 30.99 -13.66
CA SER A 102 -13.16 31.76 -12.70
C SER A 102 -12.08 32.57 -13.41
N THR A 103 -11.86 33.81 -12.96
CA THR A 103 -10.75 34.66 -13.38
C THR A 103 -9.44 34.27 -12.73
N GLU A 104 -9.52 33.69 -11.55
CA GLU A 104 -8.40 33.08 -10.81
C GLU A 104 -8.87 31.75 -10.22
N PHE A 105 -8.10 30.69 -10.44
CA PHE A 105 -8.36 29.36 -9.91
C PHE A 105 -7.08 28.76 -9.33
N LYS A 106 -7.19 28.12 -8.18
CA LYS A 106 -6.08 27.37 -7.57
C LYS A 106 -6.62 26.14 -6.85
N GLN A 107 -6.08 24.96 -7.15
CA GLN A 107 -6.31 23.74 -6.39
C GLN A 107 -4.97 23.21 -5.90
N THR A 108 -4.83 22.97 -4.59
CA THR A 108 -3.57 22.58 -3.96
C THR A 108 -3.77 21.39 -3.03
N LEU A 109 -2.98 20.34 -3.22
CA LEU A 109 -2.76 19.34 -2.19
C LEU A 109 -1.73 19.88 -1.20
N THR A 110 -2.17 20.21 0.01
CA THR A 110 -1.31 20.65 1.11
C THR A 110 -0.85 19.43 1.89
N LEU A 111 0.38 18.97 1.61
CA LEU A 111 0.93 17.74 2.19
C LEU A 111 1.00 17.82 3.72
N LYS A 112 1.42 18.97 4.24
CA LYS A 112 1.55 19.22 5.68
C LYS A 112 0.25 19.00 6.45
N GLU A 113 -0.88 19.30 5.83
CA GLU A 113 -2.19 19.22 6.47
C GLU A 113 -2.99 17.98 6.02
N GLY A 114 -2.51 17.26 5.01
CA GLY A 114 -3.24 16.15 4.40
C GLY A 114 -4.57 16.58 3.79
N ALA A 115 -4.64 17.80 3.22
CA ALA A 115 -5.87 18.42 2.75
C ALA A 115 -5.76 18.89 1.29
N VAL A 116 -6.90 18.98 0.60
CA VAL A 116 -7.02 19.64 -0.69
C VAL A 116 -7.76 20.95 -0.51
N GLU A 117 -7.13 22.07 -0.87
CA GLU A 117 -7.71 23.39 -0.90
C GLU A 117 -8.02 23.81 -2.32
N ILE A 118 -9.22 24.33 -2.54
CA ILE A 118 -9.71 24.79 -3.85
C ILE A 118 -10.17 26.24 -3.71
N MET A 119 -9.50 27.14 -4.37
CA MET A 119 -9.83 28.57 -4.43
C MET A 119 -10.33 28.93 -5.81
N GLY A 120 -11.43 29.64 -5.88
CA GLY A 120 -11.95 30.25 -7.10
C GLY A 120 -12.30 31.73 -6.86
N ASP A 121 -11.94 32.56 -7.84
CA ASP A 121 -12.36 33.96 -7.91
C ASP A 121 -13.05 34.18 -9.25
N ARG A 122 -14.27 34.70 -9.24
CA ARG A 122 -15.00 35.11 -10.40
C ARG A 122 -15.38 36.59 -10.29
N TYR A 123 -14.57 37.47 -10.88
CA TYR A 123 -14.78 38.93 -10.84
C TYR A 123 -14.95 39.47 -9.41
N GLY A 124 -14.09 39.06 -8.48
CA GLY A 124 -14.11 39.47 -7.07
C GLY A 124 -15.03 38.65 -6.14
N MET A 125 -15.81 37.73 -6.68
CA MET A 125 -16.54 36.75 -5.89
C MET A 125 -15.64 35.57 -5.61
N LYS A 126 -15.18 35.45 -4.38
CA LYS A 126 -14.20 34.43 -3.95
C LYS A 126 -14.83 33.38 -3.06
N ALA A 127 -14.42 32.14 -3.25
CA ALA A 127 -14.63 31.08 -2.28
C ALA A 127 -13.42 30.14 -2.20
N VAL A 128 -13.27 29.54 -1.02
CA VAL A 128 -12.32 28.46 -0.73
C VAL A 128 -13.13 27.25 -0.24
N VAL A 129 -12.86 26.10 -0.81
CA VAL A 129 -13.34 24.80 -0.34
C VAL A 129 -12.15 24.01 0.15
N THR A 130 -12.18 23.60 1.43
CA THR A 130 -11.17 22.73 2.04
C THR A 130 -11.76 21.36 2.24
N VAL A 131 -11.13 20.35 1.63
CA VAL A 131 -11.49 18.92 1.77
C VAL A 131 -10.41 18.26 2.60
N TRP A 132 -10.81 17.59 3.68
CA TRP A 132 -9.88 16.86 4.53
C TRP A 132 -10.55 15.64 5.18
N VAL A 133 -9.75 14.66 5.56
CA VAL A 133 -10.20 13.42 6.22
C VAL A 133 -9.63 13.39 7.63
N ASP A 134 -10.49 13.09 8.60
CA ASP A 134 -10.05 12.87 9.98
C ASP A 134 -9.26 11.57 10.06
N VAL A 135 -7.99 11.64 10.49
CA VAL A 135 -7.10 10.47 10.56
C VAL A 135 -7.57 9.43 11.58
N PHE A 136 -8.23 9.85 12.65
CA PHE A 136 -8.60 8.97 13.77
C PHE A 136 -10.07 8.53 13.75
N ARG A 137 -10.90 9.14 12.90
CA ARG A 137 -12.32 8.84 12.80
C ARG A 137 -12.74 8.75 11.35
N PRO A 138 -13.69 7.90 11.00
CA PRO A 138 -14.07 7.71 9.59
C PRO A 138 -14.96 8.86 9.09
N VAL A 139 -14.43 10.07 9.08
CA VAL A 139 -15.17 11.30 8.72
C VAL A 139 -14.44 12.09 7.63
N ILE A 140 -15.18 12.41 6.58
CA ILE A 140 -14.76 13.34 5.53
C ILE A 140 -15.40 14.69 5.82
N HIS A 141 -14.62 15.76 5.76
CA HIS A 141 -15.05 17.13 5.99
C HIS A 141 -14.91 17.98 4.73
N LEU A 142 -15.95 18.78 4.47
CA LEU A 142 -15.95 19.82 3.45
C LEU A 142 -16.30 21.14 4.11
N ASP A 143 -15.30 22.03 4.21
CA ASP A 143 -15.44 23.37 4.74
C ASP A 143 -15.45 24.39 3.58
N VAL A 144 -16.53 25.16 3.47
CA VAL A 144 -16.68 26.22 2.46
C VAL A 144 -16.62 27.56 3.15
N ALA A 145 -15.78 28.46 2.63
CA ALA A 145 -15.70 29.86 3.06
C ALA A 145 -15.70 30.80 1.85
N GLY A 146 -16.54 31.81 1.85
CA GLY A 146 -16.62 32.80 0.78
C GLY A 146 -16.72 34.23 1.30
N ASN A 147 -16.39 35.20 0.46
CA ASN A 147 -16.51 36.63 0.77
C ASN A 147 -17.93 37.18 0.56
N GLN A 148 -18.82 36.39 -0.06
CA GLN A 148 -20.24 36.71 -0.28
C GLN A 148 -21.11 35.53 0.18
N LYS A 149 -22.40 35.80 0.41
CA LYS A 149 -23.38 34.76 0.74
C LYS A 149 -23.67 33.93 -0.51
N MET A 150 -23.55 32.60 -0.38
CA MET A 150 -23.84 31.62 -1.42
C MET A 150 -24.75 30.54 -0.85
N THR A 151 -25.61 29.94 -1.66
CA THR A 151 -26.22 28.66 -1.36
C THR A 151 -25.24 27.56 -1.74
N ALA A 152 -25.21 26.50 -0.94
CA ALA A 152 -24.44 25.30 -1.25
C ALA A 152 -25.39 24.12 -1.43
N SER A 153 -25.13 23.28 -2.42
CA SER A 153 -25.80 22.01 -2.60
C SER A 153 -24.77 20.89 -2.71
N LEU A 154 -25.04 19.77 -2.01
CA LEU A 154 -24.23 18.56 -2.07
C LEU A 154 -25.10 17.42 -2.58
N THR A 155 -24.74 16.85 -3.72
CA THR A 155 -25.38 15.68 -4.31
C THR A 155 -24.51 14.44 -4.02
N TYR A 156 -25.10 13.42 -3.43
CA TYR A 156 -24.53 12.09 -3.38
C TYR A 156 -25.00 11.30 -4.61
N GLU A 157 -24.08 10.83 -5.42
CA GLU A 157 -24.32 10.10 -6.67
C GLU A 157 -23.95 8.64 -6.55
N ASN A 158 -24.88 7.75 -6.89
CA ASN A 158 -24.71 6.30 -6.86
C ASN A 158 -25.13 5.67 -8.20
N TRP A 159 -24.44 4.60 -8.62
CA TRP A 159 -24.65 3.89 -9.89
C TRP A 159 -25.07 2.43 -9.71
N ARG A 160 -25.03 1.89 -8.49
CA ARG A 160 -25.51 0.54 -8.16
C ARG A 160 -26.96 0.58 -7.72
N LEU A 161 -27.87 0.90 -8.67
CA LEU A 161 -29.29 1.21 -8.41
C LEU A 161 -30.20 -0.01 -8.43
N THR A 162 -29.77 -1.09 -9.09
CA THR A 162 -30.48 -2.36 -9.22
C THR A 162 -29.48 -3.50 -9.07
N ASP A 163 -29.97 -4.68 -8.75
CA ASP A 163 -29.18 -5.90 -8.80
C ASP A 163 -28.68 -6.11 -10.23
N GLN A 164 -27.37 -6.35 -10.39
CA GLN A 164 -26.71 -6.39 -11.69
C GLN A 164 -26.00 -7.72 -11.90
N VAL A 165 -26.15 -8.28 -13.11
CA VAL A 165 -25.28 -9.36 -13.59
C VAL A 165 -24.04 -8.71 -14.19
N MET A 166 -22.87 -9.05 -13.65
CA MET A 166 -21.62 -8.45 -14.09
C MET A 166 -21.11 -9.04 -15.39
N GLY A 167 -20.83 -8.18 -16.35
CA GLY A 167 -20.35 -8.56 -17.67
C GLY A 167 -18.92 -9.13 -17.67
N LYS A 168 -18.52 -9.74 -18.80
CA LYS A 168 -17.20 -10.39 -18.95
C LYS A 168 -16.03 -9.45 -18.60
N GLY A 169 -16.07 -8.20 -19.06
CA GLY A 169 -15.00 -7.24 -18.81
C GLY A 169 -14.94 -6.75 -17.35
N GLU A 170 -16.09 -6.61 -16.69
CA GLU A 170 -16.17 -6.18 -15.30
C GLU A 170 -15.69 -7.27 -14.33
N LYS A 171 -15.74 -8.56 -14.73
CA LYS A 171 -15.22 -9.69 -13.94
C LYS A 171 -13.71 -9.57 -13.66
N GLU A 172 -12.99 -8.78 -14.43
CA GLU A 172 -11.58 -8.50 -14.16
C GLU A 172 -11.38 -7.75 -12.83
N ALA A 173 -12.33 -6.90 -12.45
CA ALA A 173 -12.36 -6.23 -11.15
C ALA A 173 -12.73 -7.18 -9.99
N MET A 174 -13.25 -8.37 -10.30
CA MET A 174 -13.62 -9.43 -9.37
C MET A 174 -13.02 -10.75 -9.88
N ARG A 175 -11.72 -10.84 -9.79
CA ARG A 175 -10.89 -11.78 -10.55
C ARG A 175 -11.27 -13.25 -10.37
N SER A 176 -11.77 -13.65 -9.22
CA SER A 176 -12.23 -15.02 -9.01
C SER A 176 -13.39 -15.44 -9.93
N TRP A 177 -14.17 -14.46 -10.41
CA TRP A 177 -15.29 -14.71 -11.31
C TRP A 177 -14.89 -14.76 -12.79
N LEU A 178 -13.66 -14.39 -13.11
CA LEU A 178 -13.17 -14.42 -14.48
C LEU A 178 -13.07 -15.88 -14.97
N GLY A 179 -13.91 -16.22 -15.97
CA GLY A 179 -14.00 -17.58 -16.48
C GLY A 179 -14.85 -18.55 -15.64
N ALA A 180 -15.48 -18.08 -14.57
CA ALA A 180 -16.41 -18.89 -13.78
C ALA A 180 -17.59 -19.39 -14.62
N PRO A 181 -18.11 -20.60 -14.34
CA PRO A 181 -19.25 -21.18 -15.07
C PRO A 181 -20.59 -20.54 -14.72
N VAL A 182 -20.60 -19.71 -13.66
CA VAL A 182 -21.79 -19.01 -13.16
C VAL A 182 -21.63 -17.50 -13.31
N GLU A 183 -22.76 -16.78 -13.47
CA GLU A 183 -22.74 -15.34 -13.62
C GLU A 183 -22.76 -14.66 -12.23
N PRO A 184 -21.82 -13.74 -11.95
CA PRO A 184 -21.82 -12.98 -10.70
C PRO A 184 -22.96 -11.98 -10.66
N LYS A 185 -23.72 -11.96 -9.56
CA LYS A 185 -24.83 -11.03 -9.34
C LYS A 185 -24.49 -10.09 -8.19
N LEU A 186 -24.19 -8.85 -8.51
CA LEU A 186 -23.94 -7.79 -7.54
C LEU A 186 -25.27 -7.25 -7.01
N ARG A 187 -25.41 -7.13 -5.69
CA ARG A 187 -26.56 -6.49 -5.05
C ARG A 187 -26.51 -4.97 -5.25
N LYS A 188 -27.67 -4.34 -5.35
CA LYS A 188 -27.81 -2.88 -5.36
C LYS A 188 -27.44 -2.26 -4.01
N ASP A 189 -27.11 -0.97 -4.03
CA ASP A 189 -27.01 -0.15 -2.83
C ASP A 189 -28.39 0.39 -2.42
N GLU A 190 -28.56 0.69 -1.15
CA GLU A 190 -29.72 1.40 -0.62
C GLU A 190 -29.35 2.86 -0.31
N VAL A 191 -30.16 3.80 -0.80
CA VAL A 191 -29.95 5.23 -0.58
C VAL A 191 -31.29 5.91 -0.28
N THR A 192 -31.35 6.67 0.82
CA THR A 192 -32.57 7.34 1.25
C THR A 192 -32.28 8.64 2.01
N PHE A 193 -33.25 9.55 1.99
CA PHE A 193 -33.23 10.70 2.89
C PHE A 193 -33.71 10.28 4.29
N VAL A 194 -32.99 10.73 5.32
CA VAL A 194 -33.27 10.42 6.73
C VAL A 194 -33.18 11.68 7.60
N ALA A 195 -33.39 11.52 8.93
CA ALA A 195 -33.29 12.61 9.90
C ALA A 195 -34.20 13.81 9.54
N ASN A 196 -35.49 13.54 9.31
CA ASN A 196 -36.49 14.54 8.87
C ASN A 196 -36.02 15.27 7.58
N ASN A 197 -35.49 14.53 6.60
CA ASN A 197 -35.00 15.05 5.34
C ASN A 197 -33.77 16.00 5.47
N SER A 198 -32.96 15.85 6.50
CA SER A 198 -31.74 16.67 6.67
C SER A 198 -30.41 15.93 6.38
N ALA A 199 -30.49 14.63 6.02
CA ALA A 199 -29.33 13.81 5.72
C ALA A 199 -29.65 12.74 4.67
N ILE A 200 -28.59 12.18 4.04
CA ILE A 200 -28.68 11.06 3.10
C ILE A 200 -27.95 9.88 3.74
N LEU A 201 -28.70 8.79 3.99
CA LEU A 201 -28.15 7.50 4.38
C LEU A 201 -27.90 6.67 3.12
N PHE A 202 -26.74 6.03 3.03
CA PHE A 202 -26.41 5.11 1.94
C PHE A 202 -25.64 3.91 2.47
N PHE A 203 -25.92 2.72 1.95
CA PHE A 203 -25.18 1.53 2.32
C PHE A 203 -25.29 0.43 1.26
N HIS A 204 -24.29 -0.45 1.25
CA HIS A 204 -24.29 -1.75 0.62
C HIS A 204 -24.37 -2.83 1.70
N GLN A 205 -25.21 -3.84 1.51
CA GLN A 205 -25.30 -5.01 2.38
C GLN A 205 -25.04 -6.26 1.56
N ASN A 206 -23.96 -6.98 1.88
CA ASN A 206 -23.61 -8.21 1.18
C ASN A 206 -24.71 -9.28 1.29
N ARG A 207 -24.89 -10.07 0.23
CA ARG A 207 -25.58 -11.36 0.32
C ARG A 207 -24.67 -12.37 1.01
N ASN A 208 -25.28 -13.25 1.81
CA ASN A 208 -24.56 -14.31 2.52
C ASN A 208 -24.48 -15.63 1.73
N THR A 209 -25.14 -15.69 0.56
CA THR A 209 -25.17 -16.85 -0.34
C THR A 209 -24.84 -16.42 -1.76
N ASP A 210 -24.40 -17.38 -2.58
CA ASP A 210 -24.06 -17.15 -3.99
C ASP A 210 -22.98 -16.06 -4.20
N GLY A 211 -22.15 -15.83 -3.19
CA GLY A 211 -21.04 -14.89 -3.23
C GLY A 211 -19.70 -15.54 -3.56
N CYS A 212 -18.64 -14.74 -3.50
CA CYS A 212 -17.27 -15.20 -3.80
C CYS A 212 -16.82 -16.33 -2.85
N PHE A 213 -17.23 -16.31 -1.60
CA PHE A 213 -16.91 -17.37 -0.63
C PHE A 213 -17.48 -18.72 -1.07
N ASP A 214 -18.79 -18.79 -1.37
CA ASP A 214 -19.42 -20.04 -1.81
C ASP A 214 -18.82 -20.55 -3.12
N LEU A 215 -18.57 -19.64 -4.05
CA LEU A 215 -17.92 -19.94 -5.32
C LEU A 215 -16.56 -20.63 -5.14
N LEU A 216 -15.71 -20.09 -4.26
CA LEU A 216 -14.37 -20.61 -4.02
C LEU A 216 -14.38 -21.89 -3.20
N VAL A 217 -15.22 -22.00 -2.18
CA VAL A 217 -15.38 -23.23 -1.39
C VAL A 217 -15.76 -24.39 -2.30
N GLN A 218 -16.74 -24.19 -3.18
CA GLN A 218 -17.17 -25.21 -4.15
C GLN A 218 -16.09 -25.52 -5.18
N GLN A 219 -15.49 -24.47 -5.79
CA GLN A 219 -14.44 -24.67 -6.81
C GLN A 219 -13.26 -25.46 -6.26
N GLN A 220 -12.88 -25.20 -5.00
CA GLN A 220 -11.67 -25.72 -4.39
C GLN A 220 -11.91 -27.00 -3.56
N GLY A 221 -13.14 -27.52 -3.51
CA GLY A 221 -13.48 -28.76 -2.82
C GLY A 221 -13.31 -28.69 -1.31
N LEU A 222 -13.69 -27.54 -0.71
CA LEU A 222 -13.58 -27.27 0.72
C LEU A 222 -14.94 -27.35 1.46
N GLU A 223 -15.97 -27.94 0.85
CA GLU A 223 -17.31 -28.01 1.40
C GLU A 223 -17.36 -28.72 2.77
N SER A 224 -16.49 -29.71 2.98
CA SER A 224 -16.43 -30.45 4.25
C SER A 224 -15.99 -29.62 5.45
N VAL A 225 -15.32 -28.50 5.22
CA VAL A 225 -14.82 -27.57 6.23
C VAL A 225 -15.43 -26.18 6.11
N LYS A 226 -16.44 -26.00 5.26
CA LYS A 226 -17.04 -24.70 4.96
C LYS A 226 -17.43 -23.89 6.21
N ASP A 227 -18.05 -24.55 7.19
CA ASP A 227 -18.50 -23.89 8.42
C ASP A 227 -17.36 -23.55 9.40
N GLN A 228 -16.16 -24.06 9.15
CA GLN A 228 -14.96 -23.76 9.92
C GLN A 228 -14.15 -22.62 9.30
N LEU A 229 -14.35 -22.32 8.00
CA LEU A 229 -13.62 -21.28 7.30
C LEU A 229 -14.11 -19.88 7.72
N ASP A 230 -13.16 -19.00 8.00
CA ASP A 230 -13.45 -17.58 8.22
C ASP A 230 -13.92 -16.93 6.91
N ASN A 231 -15.04 -16.24 6.99
CA ASN A 231 -15.64 -15.53 5.86
C ASN A 231 -15.79 -14.04 6.18
N PRO A 232 -14.87 -13.18 5.75
CA PRO A 232 -14.94 -11.74 6.01
C PRO A 232 -16.01 -11.01 5.19
N LEU A 233 -16.61 -11.67 4.18
CA LEU A 233 -17.70 -11.11 3.37
C LEU A 233 -19.09 -11.34 4.01
N LYS A 234 -19.21 -12.35 4.89
CA LYS A 234 -20.47 -12.70 5.54
C LYS A 234 -20.95 -11.54 6.41
N ASN A 235 -22.24 -11.18 6.28
CA ASN A 235 -22.86 -10.11 7.07
C ASN A 235 -22.14 -8.74 6.96
N ARG A 236 -21.33 -8.51 5.93
CA ARG A 236 -20.65 -7.24 5.75
C ARG A 236 -21.60 -6.19 5.22
N ILE A 237 -21.66 -5.07 5.95
CA ILE A 237 -22.43 -3.88 5.58
C ILE A 237 -21.46 -2.70 5.63
N PHE A 238 -21.48 -1.86 4.60
CA PHE A 238 -20.66 -0.67 4.53
C PHE A 238 -21.39 0.47 3.85
N GLY A 239 -21.10 1.69 4.29
CA GLY A 239 -21.76 2.90 3.79
C GLY A 239 -21.55 4.06 4.73
N GLY A 240 -22.55 4.92 4.85
CA GLY A 240 -22.44 6.08 5.72
C GLY A 240 -23.60 7.05 5.61
N ILE A 241 -23.40 8.24 6.16
CA ILE A 241 -24.37 9.33 6.15
C ILE A 241 -23.72 10.62 5.66
N VAL A 242 -24.41 11.31 4.74
CA VAL A 242 -24.05 12.67 4.29
C VAL A 242 -24.94 13.66 5.04
N LYS A 243 -24.35 14.64 5.71
CA LYS A 243 -25.07 15.68 6.44
C LYS A 243 -24.39 17.04 6.34
N GLY A 244 -25.15 18.10 6.52
CA GLY A 244 -24.65 19.46 6.58
C GLY A 244 -25.40 20.28 7.59
N ARG A 245 -24.71 21.24 8.23
CA ARG A 245 -25.37 22.16 9.15
C ARG A 245 -26.32 23.06 8.37
N ASN A 246 -27.62 23.04 8.71
CA ASN A 246 -28.71 23.80 8.05
C ASN A 246 -28.88 23.36 6.58
N PHE A 247 -28.72 22.08 6.28
CA PHE A 247 -29.04 21.48 4.98
C PHE A 247 -30.30 20.64 5.10
N VAL A 248 -31.06 20.59 4.00
CA VAL A 248 -32.27 19.77 3.88
C VAL A 248 -32.30 19.12 2.50
N ALA A 249 -33.06 18.04 2.36
CA ALA A 249 -33.31 17.40 1.09
C ALA A 249 -33.95 18.40 0.11
N ASP A 250 -33.42 18.45 -1.10
CA ASP A 250 -33.91 19.29 -2.16
C ASP A 250 -34.58 18.46 -3.25
N SER A 251 -33.88 17.52 -3.85
CA SER A 251 -34.35 16.73 -4.97
C SER A 251 -33.56 15.46 -5.20
N THR A 252 -34.04 14.63 -6.10
CA THR A 252 -33.25 13.58 -6.74
C THR A 252 -33.11 13.89 -8.22
N GLU A 253 -32.00 13.48 -8.81
CA GLU A 253 -31.74 13.64 -10.24
C GLU A 253 -31.15 12.36 -10.84
N THR A 254 -31.25 12.20 -12.14
CA THR A 254 -30.54 11.15 -12.88
C THR A 254 -29.58 11.80 -13.87
N GLY A 255 -28.44 11.15 -14.09
CA GLY A 255 -27.43 11.67 -15.00
C GLY A 255 -26.49 10.59 -15.48
N ARG A 256 -25.49 11.02 -16.22
CA ARG A 256 -24.38 10.19 -16.66
C ARG A 256 -23.07 10.94 -16.40
N TYR A 257 -22.07 10.23 -15.88
CA TYR A 257 -20.71 10.72 -15.81
C TYR A 257 -19.78 9.69 -16.43
N ALA A 258 -18.93 10.15 -17.31
CA ALA A 258 -18.19 9.23 -18.15
C ALA A 258 -19.16 8.26 -18.85
N SER A 259 -18.87 6.96 -18.85
CA SER A 259 -19.80 5.94 -19.38
C SER A 259 -20.85 5.47 -18.38
N THR A 260 -20.82 5.95 -17.11
CA THR A 260 -21.63 5.42 -16.01
C THR A 260 -22.89 6.25 -15.75
N PRO A 261 -24.12 5.68 -15.91
CA PRO A 261 -25.34 6.31 -15.44
C PRO A 261 -25.43 6.31 -13.90
N TYR A 262 -26.00 7.36 -13.33
CA TYR A 262 -26.17 7.48 -11.89
C TYR A 262 -27.52 8.09 -11.50
N LYS A 263 -27.91 7.89 -10.23
CA LYS A 263 -28.94 8.68 -9.54
C LYS A 263 -28.26 9.50 -8.45
N GLY A 264 -28.65 10.75 -8.32
CA GLY A 264 -28.20 11.69 -7.31
C GLY A 264 -29.27 12.04 -6.31
N TRP A 265 -28.89 12.12 -5.03
CA TRP A 265 -29.72 12.65 -3.94
C TRP A 265 -29.08 13.93 -3.45
N ARG A 266 -29.83 15.05 -3.45
CA ARG A 266 -29.31 16.38 -3.19
C ARG A 266 -29.77 16.92 -1.83
N LEU A 267 -28.79 17.39 -1.05
CA LEU A 267 -29.03 18.30 0.08
C LEU A 267 -28.70 19.72 -0.34
N LYS A 268 -29.48 20.70 0.12
CA LYS A 268 -29.26 22.13 -0.15
C LYS A 268 -29.31 22.92 1.14
N SER A 269 -28.45 23.95 1.26
CA SER A 269 -28.49 24.87 2.39
C SER A 269 -29.81 25.65 2.41
N GLN A 270 -30.45 25.73 3.59
CA GLN A 270 -31.72 26.43 3.75
C GLN A 270 -31.64 27.92 3.46
N LEU A 271 -30.48 28.52 3.76
CA LEU A 271 -30.22 29.94 3.55
C LEU A 271 -28.84 30.14 2.90
N PRO A 272 -28.67 31.20 2.10
CA PRO A 272 -27.34 31.63 1.64
C PRO A 272 -26.47 32.05 2.82
N ALA A 273 -25.23 31.59 2.87
CA ALA A 273 -24.25 31.91 3.90
C ALA A 273 -22.85 32.10 3.31
N THR A 274 -21.98 32.78 4.04
CA THR A 274 -20.55 32.90 3.70
C THR A 274 -19.74 31.67 4.13
N ARG A 275 -20.32 30.77 4.93
CA ARG A 275 -19.68 29.55 5.41
C ARG A 275 -20.65 28.39 5.42
N HIS A 276 -20.22 27.25 4.89
CA HIS A 276 -20.95 25.99 4.98
C HIS A 276 -20.03 24.90 5.49
N LYS A 277 -20.60 23.94 6.26
CA LYS A 277 -19.88 22.75 6.75
C LYS A 277 -20.71 21.52 6.43
N LEU A 278 -20.05 20.57 5.81
CA LEU A 278 -20.62 19.28 5.44
C LEU A 278 -19.71 18.17 5.94
N GLU A 279 -20.30 17.08 6.35
CA GLU A 279 -19.63 15.92 6.89
C GLU A 279 -20.20 14.65 6.27
N ILE A 280 -19.32 13.71 5.96
CA ILE A 280 -19.69 12.35 5.57
C ILE A 280 -19.07 11.43 6.60
N VAL A 281 -19.91 10.74 7.37
CA VAL A 281 -19.50 9.75 8.36
C VAL A 281 -19.66 8.38 7.77
N LEU A 282 -18.61 7.59 7.73
CA LEU A 282 -18.59 6.27 7.14
C LEU A 282 -18.58 5.19 8.23
N HIS A 283 -19.21 4.04 7.94
CA HIS A 283 -19.19 2.88 8.82
C HIS A 283 -19.08 1.59 8.00
N THR A 284 -18.26 0.65 8.49
CA THR A 284 -18.07 -0.67 7.88
C THR A 284 -18.03 -1.69 9.01
N ALA A 285 -18.86 -2.72 8.94
CA ALA A 285 -18.87 -3.79 9.93
C ALA A 285 -19.43 -5.10 9.36
N GLN A 286 -19.09 -6.23 9.97
CA GLN A 286 -19.86 -7.46 9.86
C GLN A 286 -20.96 -7.40 10.91
N ALA A 287 -22.22 -7.28 10.47
CA ALA A 287 -23.39 -7.14 11.33
C ALA A 287 -24.50 -8.07 10.85
N GLU A 288 -25.00 -8.93 11.73
CA GLU A 288 -26.05 -9.91 11.38
C GLU A 288 -27.35 -9.25 10.90
N ARG A 289 -27.62 -8.04 11.38
CA ARG A 289 -28.81 -7.27 11.07
C ARG A 289 -28.47 -5.82 10.79
N LEU A 290 -29.27 -5.19 9.94
CA LEU A 290 -29.07 -3.79 9.54
C LEU A 290 -29.13 -2.82 10.74
N ASP A 291 -30.03 -3.02 11.68
CA ASP A 291 -30.19 -2.16 12.86
C ASP A 291 -28.93 -2.19 13.77
N VAL A 292 -28.18 -3.30 13.81
CA VAL A 292 -26.89 -3.39 14.51
C VAL A 292 -25.85 -2.51 13.82
N TRP A 293 -25.80 -2.54 12.48
CA TRP A 293 -24.93 -1.68 11.71
C TRP A 293 -25.31 -0.19 11.85
N GLU A 294 -26.63 0.12 11.82
CA GLU A 294 -27.13 1.48 12.01
C GLU A 294 -26.78 2.02 13.41
N ALA A 295 -26.82 1.19 14.45
CA ALA A 295 -26.37 1.56 15.79
C ALA A 295 -24.87 1.89 15.82
N GLY A 296 -24.05 1.12 15.11
CA GLY A 296 -22.62 1.41 14.94
C GLY A 296 -22.39 2.74 14.21
N LEU A 297 -23.12 3.01 13.14
CA LEU A 297 -23.09 4.29 12.44
C LEU A 297 -23.51 5.46 13.33
N ALA A 298 -24.57 5.29 14.14
CA ALA A 298 -25.02 6.31 15.09
C ALA A 298 -23.97 6.63 16.16
N THR A 299 -23.24 5.62 16.62
CA THR A 299 -22.07 5.80 17.50
C THR A 299 -20.99 6.63 16.81
N ALA A 300 -20.59 6.28 15.58
CA ALA A 300 -19.61 7.04 14.81
C ALA A 300 -20.04 8.51 14.57
N ILE A 301 -21.33 8.74 14.31
CA ILE A 301 -21.92 10.10 14.18
C ILE A 301 -21.76 10.89 15.48
N THR A 302 -22.04 10.26 16.62
CA THR A 302 -21.95 10.88 17.95
C THR A 302 -20.51 11.24 18.28
N GLU A 303 -19.57 10.34 18.05
CA GLU A 303 -18.12 10.57 18.22
C GLU A 303 -17.59 11.68 17.31
N ALA A 304 -18.05 11.71 16.05
CA ALA A 304 -17.73 12.78 15.11
C ALA A 304 -18.19 14.16 15.60
N ALA A 305 -19.37 14.24 16.20
CA ALA A 305 -19.95 15.50 16.67
C ALA A 305 -19.26 16.07 17.92
N GLN A 306 -18.71 15.22 18.79
CA GLN A 306 -18.24 15.61 20.12
C GLN A 306 -16.99 16.53 20.12
N ASN A 307 -16.18 16.60 19.07
CA ASN A 307 -14.90 17.29 19.14
C ASN A 307 -14.35 17.84 17.79
N ASN A 308 -15.19 18.40 16.92
CA ASN A 308 -14.77 18.85 15.58
C ASN A 308 -13.54 19.80 15.51
N LYS A 309 -13.41 20.74 16.46
CA LYS A 309 -12.23 21.65 16.51
C LYS A 309 -10.95 20.90 16.89
N LYS A 310 -11.06 19.96 17.82
CA LYS A 310 -9.93 19.12 18.25
C LYS A 310 -9.55 18.10 17.18
N ALA A 311 -10.51 17.63 16.40
CA ALA A 311 -10.29 16.69 15.30
C ALA A 311 -9.37 17.24 14.21
N ARG A 312 -9.63 18.45 13.74
CA ARG A 312 -8.76 19.11 12.75
C ARG A 312 -7.34 19.25 13.27
N LYS A 313 -7.19 19.74 14.51
CA LYS A 313 -5.87 19.86 15.14
C LYS A 313 -5.18 18.51 15.31
N ALA A 314 -5.88 17.49 15.80
CA ALA A 314 -5.30 16.15 15.96
C ALA A 314 -4.86 15.54 14.61
N THR A 315 -5.66 15.75 13.56
CA THR A 315 -5.29 15.33 12.19
C THR A 315 -4.04 16.06 11.69
N GLN A 316 -3.96 17.38 11.91
CA GLN A 316 -2.78 18.16 11.54
C GLN A 316 -1.54 17.72 12.35
N ASP A 317 -1.70 17.49 13.66
CA ASP A 317 -0.60 17.00 14.51
C ASP A 317 -0.09 15.63 14.09
N TRP A 318 -1.01 14.75 13.65
CA TRP A 318 -0.63 13.44 13.13
C TRP A 318 0.18 13.56 11.82
N TRP A 319 -0.27 14.42 10.88
CA TRP A 319 0.47 14.65 9.64
C TRP A 319 1.82 15.32 9.90
N GLU A 320 1.89 16.28 10.82
CA GLU A 320 3.15 16.90 11.22
C GLU A 320 4.13 15.85 11.78
N ALA A 321 3.68 15.02 12.72
CA ALA A 321 4.48 13.92 13.27
C ALA A 321 4.88 12.88 12.21
N TYR A 322 4.01 12.61 11.24
CA TYR A 322 4.30 11.72 10.12
C TYR A 322 5.44 12.26 9.25
N TRP A 323 5.42 13.55 8.92
CA TRP A 323 6.46 14.17 8.12
C TRP A 323 7.79 14.31 8.87
N ASP A 324 7.75 14.45 10.17
CA ASP A 324 8.97 14.53 11.01
C ASP A 324 9.71 13.19 11.13
N ARG A 325 9.07 12.06 10.81
CA ARG A 325 9.71 10.74 10.86
C ARG A 325 10.80 10.61 9.79
N SER A 326 10.54 11.09 8.57
CA SER A 326 11.42 10.84 7.43
C SER A 326 11.20 11.83 6.29
N TYR A 327 12.26 12.09 5.55
CA TYR A 327 12.22 12.85 4.30
C TYR A 327 13.48 12.59 3.45
N ILE A 328 13.35 12.82 2.14
CA ILE A 328 14.46 12.87 1.18
C ILE A 328 14.22 14.10 0.30
N ARG A 329 15.10 15.10 0.41
CA ARG A 329 15.01 16.38 -0.30
C ARG A 329 16.21 16.50 -1.21
N ILE A 330 15.98 16.53 -2.53
CA ILE A 330 17.02 16.49 -3.55
C ILE A 330 17.04 17.83 -4.29
N ASN A 331 18.24 18.43 -4.45
CA ASN A 331 18.48 19.66 -5.23
C ASN A 331 17.51 20.80 -4.90
N GLU A 332 17.26 21.07 -3.62
CA GLU A 332 16.29 22.05 -3.12
C GLU A 332 16.48 23.48 -3.67
N ARG A 333 17.69 23.82 -4.11
CA ARG A 333 18.00 25.15 -4.65
C ARG A 333 17.72 25.28 -6.14
N ASP A 334 17.32 24.20 -6.78
CA ASP A 334 16.92 24.24 -8.17
C ASP A 334 15.41 24.58 -8.23
N PRO A 335 15.05 25.88 -8.43
CA PRO A 335 13.64 26.31 -8.29
C PRO A 335 12.76 25.82 -9.44
N ALA A 336 13.35 25.12 -10.39
CA ALA A 336 12.60 24.63 -11.52
C ALA A 336 12.03 23.25 -11.21
N SER A 337 10.71 23.15 -11.16
CA SER A 337 9.96 21.87 -11.27
C SER A 337 10.38 21.04 -12.52
N THR A 338 11.33 21.50 -13.29
CA THR A 338 11.96 20.87 -14.47
C THR A 338 13.20 20.04 -14.11
N SER A 339 13.79 20.18 -12.91
CA SER A 339 14.91 19.35 -12.47
C SER A 339 14.42 17.93 -12.16
N GLN A 340 14.87 16.95 -12.93
CA GLN A 340 14.49 15.55 -12.71
C GLN A 340 14.84 15.04 -11.30
N PRO A 341 16.04 15.32 -10.71
CA PRO A 341 16.34 14.93 -9.34
C PRO A 341 15.39 15.56 -8.32
N TRP A 342 15.01 16.84 -8.49
CA TRP A 342 14.01 17.48 -7.63
C TRP A 342 12.65 16.79 -7.73
N GLN A 343 12.20 16.44 -8.95
CA GLN A 343 10.95 15.69 -9.17
C GLN A 343 10.97 14.34 -8.44
N VAL A 344 12.10 13.62 -8.44
CA VAL A 344 12.28 12.38 -7.68
C VAL A 344 12.03 12.61 -6.18
N GLY A 345 12.60 13.65 -5.59
CA GLY A 345 12.40 14.02 -4.18
C GLY A 345 10.95 14.36 -3.89
N ARG A 346 10.31 15.21 -4.73
CA ARG A 346 8.88 15.54 -4.59
C ARG A 346 8.00 14.29 -4.70
N ASN A 347 8.21 13.46 -5.71
CA ASN A 347 7.38 12.29 -5.96
C ASN A 347 7.54 11.21 -4.87
N TYR A 348 8.71 11.09 -4.26
CA TYR A 348 8.90 10.30 -3.06
C TYR A 348 7.96 10.75 -1.93
N GLN A 349 7.90 12.06 -1.64
CA GLN A 349 7.04 12.59 -0.58
C GLN A 349 5.55 12.46 -0.94
N VAL A 350 5.17 12.80 -2.16
CA VAL A 350 3.77 12.71 -2.63
C VAL A 350 3.27 11.26 -2.62
N PHE A 351 4.12 10.29 -2.96
CA PHE A 351 3.74 8.89 -2.87
C PHE A 351 3.69 8.39 -1.42
N ARG A 352 4.63 8.83 -0.57
CA ARG A 352 4.58 8.55 0.88
C ARG A 352 3.29 9.08 1.51
N TYR A 353 2.80 10.26 1.09
CA TYR A 353 1.48 10.76 1.48
C TYR A 353 0.35 9.76 1.14
N GLN A 354 0.35 9.20 -0.08
CA GLN A 354 -0.68 8.23 -0.48
C GLN A 354 -0.65 6.97 0.40
N LEU A 355 0.52 6.51 0.84
CA LEU A 355 0.65 5.40 1.78
C LEU A 355 0.08 5.77 3.16
N GLY A 356 0.34 6.98 3.64
CA GLY A 356 -0.20 7.50 4.90
C GLY A 356 -1.74 7.59 4.93
N CYS A 357 -2.41 7.68 3.77
CA CYS A 357 -3.87 7.71 3.69
C CYS A 357 -4.54 6.40 4.14
N ASN A 358 -3.81 5.27 4.22
CA ASN A 358 -4.32 4.00 4.73
C ASN A 358 -3.57 3.55 6.01
N ALA A 359 -3.14 4.48 6.83
CA ALA A 359 -2.34 4.22 8.03
C ALA A 359 -3.02 3.27 9.02
N PHE A 360 -4.34 3.36 9.17
CA PHE A 360 -5.16 2.59 10.11
C PHE A 360 -6.16 1.67 9.39
N GLY A 361 -5.89 1.31 8.13
CA GLY A 361 -6.76 0.43 7.35
C GLY A 361 -6.95 -0.95 7.97
N GLU A 362 -8.16 -1.49 7.89
CA GLU A 362 -8.44 -2.89 8.24
C GLU A 362 -7.70 -3.85 7.30
N TYR A 363 -7.52 -3.45 6.04
CA TYR A 363 -6.85 -4.20 4.99
C TYR A 363 -5.67 -3.43 4.42
N PRO A 364 -4.69 -4.13 3.82
CA PRO A 364 -3.54 -3.49 3.20
C PRO A 364 -3.94 -2.51 2.10
N THR A 365 -3.10 -1.51 1.88
CA THR A 365 -3.16 -0.67 0.68
C THR A 365 -3.00 -1.56 -0.56
N LYS A 366 -3.95 -1.49 -1.48
CA LYS A 366 -3.89 -2.26 -2.73
C LYS A 366 -2.72 -1.78 -3.60
N PHE A 367 -1.91 -2.70 -4.11
CA PHE A 367 -0.82 -2.40 -5.03
C PHE A 367 -1.31 -1.76 -6.34
N ASN A 368 -2.51 -2.11 -6.78
CA ASN A 368 -3.15 -1.70 -8.03
C ASN A 368 -4.23 -0.64 -7.79
N GLY A 369 -3.84 0.59 -7.59
CA GLY A 369 -4.73 1.75 -7.49
C GLY A 369 -4.98 2.26 -6.07
N GLY A 370 -4.52 1.58 -5.01
CA GLY A 370 -4.72 2.01 -3.64
C GLY A 370 -6.18 2.33 -3.33
N LEU A 371 -6.43 3.47 -2.72
CA LEU A 371 -7.78 4.04 -2.49
C LEU A 371 -8.23 5.00 -3.61
N PHE A 372 -7.41 5.19 -4.66
CA PHE A 372 -7.49 6.35 -5.57
C PHE A 372 -7.83 6.02 -7.02
N THR A 373 -8.45 4.88 -7.31
CA THR A 373 -8.96 4.56 -8.65
C THR A 373 -10.03 5.56 -9.09
N PHE A 374 -10.19 5.75 -10.39
CA PHE A 374 -11.19 6.59 -11.02
C PHE A 374 -11.75 5.88 -12.26
N ASP A 375 -12.60 6.53 -13.04
CA ASP A 375 -13.26 5.94 -14.22
C ASP A 375 -12.23 5.32 -15.19
N PRO A 376 -12.38 4.02 -15.50
CA PRO A 376 -11.39 3.27 -16.27
C PRO A 376 -11.23 3.78 -17.71
N GLU A 377 -12.23 4.42 -18.31
CA GLU A 377 -12.13 4.99 -19.66
C GLU A 377 -11.09 6.11 -19.77
N TYR A 378 -10.74 6.78 -18.66
CA TYR A 378 -9.65 7.76 -18.62
C TYR A 378 -8.26 7.12 -18.47
N VAL A 379 -8.20 5.80 -18.30
CA VAL A 379 -6.98 4.99 -18.34
C VAL A 379 -6.85 4.29 -19.69
N ASP A 380 -7.91 3.62 -20.12
CA ASP A 380 -8.05 2.93 -21.40
C ASP A 380 -9.47 3.21 -21.97
N PRO A 381 -9.59 3.97 -23.06
CA PRO A 381 -10.89 4.32 -23.64
C PRO A 381 -11.80 3.15 -24.04
N LYS A 382 -11.25 1.95 -24.12
CA LYS A 382 -12.02 0.73 -24.40
C LYS A 382 -12.72 0.18 -23.16
N ARG A 383 -12.37 0.64 -21.95
CA ARG A 383 -12.89 0.16 -20.68
C ARG A 383 -14.00 1.08 -20.16
N THR A 384 -15.18 0.96 -20.76
CA THR A 384 -16.36 1.79 -20.44
C THR A 384 -17.17 1.21 -19.29
N TYR A 385 -16.51 0.98 -18.15
CA TYR A 385 -17.09 0.44 -16.92
C TYR A 385 -17.27 1.54 -15.85
N SER A 386 -17.94 1.19 -14.77
CA SER A 386 -18.09 2.09 -13.62
C SER A 386 -16.73 2.36 -12.93
N PRO A 387 -16.62 3.42 -12.09
CA PRO A 387 -15.40 3.71 -11.33
C PRO A 387 -15.07 2.65 -10.25
N ASP A 388 -15.91 1.63 -10.09
CA ASP A 388 -15.60 0.44 -9.27
C ASP A 388 -14.58 -0.49 -9.93
N TYR A 389 -14.35 -0.33 -11.22
CA TYR A 389 -13.44 -1.17 -11.98
C TYR A 389 -11.98 -0.98 -11.50
N ARG A 390 -11.31 -2.13 -11.38
CA ARG A 390 -9.88 -2.22 -11.05
C ARG A 390 -9.31 -3.46 -11.71
N ALA A 391 -8.29 -3.32 -12.53
CA ALA A 391 -7.58 -4.48 -13.07
C ALA A 391 -6.96 -5.30 -11.92
N TRP A 392 -6.82 -6.61 -12.11
CA TRP A 392 -6.31 -7.55 -11.10
C TRP A 392 -7.15 -7.64 -9.81
N GLY A 393 -8.44 -7.37 -9.91
CA GLY A 393 -9.43 -7.58 -8.87
C GLY A 393 -9.41 -6.55 -7.72
N GLY A 394 -10.57 -6.34 -7.15
CA GLY A 394 -10.76 -5.49 -5.96
C GLY A 394 -10.35 -6.20 -4.67
N GLY A 395 -10.81 -7.43 -4.46
CA GLY A 395 -10.55 -8.23 -3.27
C GLY A 395 -9.31 -9.11 -3.33
N SER A 396 -8.73 -9.34 -4.51
CA SER A 396 -7.53 -10.17 -4.65
C SER A 396 -6.26 -9.42 -4.23
N PHE A 397 -5.32 -10.17 -3.65
CA PHE A 397 -4.01 -9.69 -3.22
C PHE A 397 -2.93 -10.56 -3.87
N THR A 398 -2.04 -9.93 -4.63
CA THR A 398 -0.89 -10.56 -5.27
C THR A 398 0.34 -10.22 -4.45
N ALA A 399 0.91 -11.20 -3.77
CA ALA A 399 1.96 -10.96 -2.78
C ALA A 399 3.23 -10.39 -3.40
N GLN A 400 3.61 -10.84 -4.60
CA GLN A 400 4.73 -10.34 -5.39
C GLN A 400 4.70 -8.82 -5.57
N ASN A 401 3.53 -8.25 -5.82
CA ASN A 401 3.33 -6.82 -6.01
C ASN A 401 3.15 -6.12 -4.64
N GLN A 402 2.34 -6.71 -3.77
CA GLN A 402 1.93 -6.14 -2.50
C GLN A 402 3.11 -5.84 -1.57
N ARG A 403 4.16 -6.68 -1.56
CA ARG A 403 5.37 -6.51 -0.74
C ARG A 403 6.12 -5.19 -1.02
N LEU A 404 6.13 -4.74 -2.27
CA LEU A 404 6.83 -3.52 -2.68
C LEU A 404 6.16 -2.25 -2.14
N VAL A 405 4.88 -2.31 -1.79
CA VAL A 405 4.16 -1.20 -1.13
C VAL A 405 4.59 -1.04 0.33
N TYR A 406 5.04 -2.13 0.99
CA TYR A 406 5.31 -2.15 2.44
C TYR A 406 6.81 -2.04 2.80
N TRP A 407 7.71 -2.58 2.00
CA TRP A 407 9.15 -2.49 2.27
C TRP A 407 9.68 -1.08 2.53
N PRO A 408 9.24 -0.01 1.80
CA PRO A 408 9.82 1.32 2.02
C PRO A 408 9.47 1.92 3.39
N LEU A 409 8.42 1.40 4.07
CA LEU A 409 7.96 1.88 5.36
C LEU A 409 8.97 1.64 6.50
N LEU A 410 9.87 0.66 6.35
CA LEU A 410 10.95 0.43 7.30
C LEU A 410 11.91 1.62 7.38
N LYS A 411 12.48 2.01 6.25
CA LYS A 411 13.47 3.10 6.21
C LYS A 411 12.85 4.48 6.34
N SER A 412 11.55 4.64 6.04
CA SER A 412 10.83 5.87 6.36
C SER A 412 10.38 5.95 7.83
N GLY A 413 10.61 4.90 8.64
CA GLY A 413 10.19 4.88 10.04
C GLY A 413 8.67 4.81 10.25
N ASP A 414 7.92 4.48 9.20
CA ASP A 414 6.46 4.35 9.20
C ASP A 414 6.03 2.92 9.53
N VAL A 415 6.71 2.27 10.49
CA VAL A 415 6.57 0.83 10.79
C VAL A 415 5.17 0.49 11.31
N ASP A 416 4.50 1.42 11.99
CA ASP A 416 3.11 1.28 12.43
C ASP A 416 2.13 1.12 11.25
N LEU A 417 2.44 1.70 10.08
CA LEU A 417 1.66 1.57 8.86
C LEU A 417 1.81 0.18 8.19
N MET A 418 2.74 -0.65 8.65
CA MET A 418 2.90 -2.03 8.15
C MET A 418 1.87 -2.99 8.76
N LYS A 419 1.26 -2.60 9.88
CA LYS A 419 0.30 -3.42 10.63
C LYS A 419 -0.89 -3.94 9.78
N PRO A 420 -1.53 -3.16 8.90
CA PRO A 420 -2.60 -3.66 8.04
C PRO A 420 -2.19 -4.88 7.19
N GLN A 421 -0.95 -4.92 6.69
CA GLN A 421 -0.41 -6.04 5.93
C GLN A 421 -0.13 -7.26 6.81
N PHE A 422 0.45 -7.05 7.99
CA PHE A 422 0.79 -8.13 8.91
C PHE A 422 -0.48 -8.77 9.50
N ASP A 423 -1.42 -7.96 9.95
CA ASP A 423 -2.71 -8.41 10.47
C ASP A 423 -3.53 -9.14 9.38
N PHE A 424 -3.42 -8.72 8.13
CA PHE A 424 -4.10 -9.40 7.02
C PHE A 424 -3.65 -10.87 6.94
N TYR A 425 -2.36 -11.14 6.78
CA TYR A 425 -1.87 -12.51 6.70
C TYR A 425 -2.10 -13.32 7.99
N ASN A 426 -2.01 -12.66 9.14
CA ASN A 426 -2.28 -13.31 10.43
C ASN A 426 -3.74 -13.77 10.55
N ARG A 427 -4.70 -12.98 10.07
CA ARG A 427 -6.13 -13.38 10.01
C ARG A 427 -6.39 -14.55 9.05
N LEU A 428 -5.57 -14.72 8.04
CA LEU A 428 -5.72 -15.80 7.05
C LEU A 428 -5.13 -17.14 7.50
N LEU A 429 -4.40 -17.16 8.61
CA LEU A 429 -3.68 -18.34 9.11
C LEU A 429 -4.59 -19.57 9.25
N HIS A 430 -5.74 -19.40 9.91
CA HIS A 430 -6.68 -20.49 10.14
C HIS A 430 -7.18 -21.14 8.81
N ASN A 431 -7.58 -20.34 7.85
CA ASN A 431 -8.04 -20.85 6.55
C ASN A 431 -6.90 -21.55 5.77
N ALA A 432 -5.68 -21.03 5.87
CA ALA A 432 -4.51 -21.63 5.22
C ALA A 432 -4.13 -22.99 5.82
N GLU A 433 -4.24 -23.15 7.13
CA GLU A 433 -4.00 -24.42 7.83
C GLU A 433 -5.09 -25.45 7.51
N LEU A 434 -6.37 -25.07 7.54
CA LEU A 434 -7.47 -25.94 7.16
C LEU A 434 -7.32 -26.44 5.71
N ARG A 435 -6.95 -25.56 4.81
CA ARG A 435 -6.69 -25.90 3.41
C ARG A 435 -5.57 -26.93 3.29
N THR A 436 -4.46 -26.75 3.97
CA THR A 436 -3.34 -27.69 3.99
C THR A 436 -3.77 -29.06 4.52
N GLN A 437 -4.51 -29.09 5.62
CA GLN A 437 -5.03 -30.32 6.21
C GLN A 437 -5.97 -31.08 5.29
N VAL A 438 -6.89 -30.36 4.61
CA VAL A 438 -7.86 -30.99 3.70
C VAL A 438 -7.18 -31.59 2.46
N TYR A 439 -6.19 -30.92 1.90
CA TYR A 439 -5.58 -31.37 0.64
C TYR A 439 -4.49 -32.42 0.81
N TRP A 440 -3.68 -32.30 1.87
CA TRP A 440 -2.47 -33.11 2.00
C TRP A 440 -2.37 -33.86 3.33
N GLY A 441 -3.21 -33.53 4.31
CA GLY A 441 -3.26 -34.24 5.60
C GLY A 441 -2.09 -33.97 6.54
N HIS A 442 -1.28 -32.90 6.27
CA HIS A 442 -0.17 -32.49 7.13
C HIS A 442 -0.40 -31.11 7.73
N GLN A 443 0.47 -30.67 8.65
CA GLN A 443 0.40 -29.38 9.31
C GLN A 443 1.03 -28.27 8.48
N GLY A 444 0.83 -27.03 8.92
CA GLY A 444 1.40 -25.82 8.33
C GLY A 444 0.41 -25.07 7.46
N ALA A 445 0.69 -23.79 7.26
CA ALA A 445 -0.16 -22.87 6.51
C ALA A 445 0.36 -22.68 5.09
N SER A 446 -0.45 -23.08 4.08
CA SER A 446 -0.13 -22.87 2.66
C SER A 446 -0.76 -21.59 2.15
N PHE A 447 0.07 -20.67 1.68
CA PHE A 447 -0.37 -19.44 1.03
C PHE A 447 0.06 -19.47 -0.43
N THR A 448 -0.89 -19.27 -1.34
CA THR A 448 -0.55 -19.09 -2.76
C THR A 448 -0.17 -17.64 -3.05
N GLU A 449 0.45 -17.39 -4.21
CA GLU A 449 0.87 -16.05 -4.63
C GLU A 449 -0.31 -15.07 -4.67
N GLN A 450 -1.42 -15.49 -5.27
CA GLN A 450 -2.62 -14.68 -5.41
C GLN A 450 -3.74 -15.21 -4.52
N LEU A 451 -4.16 -14.39 -3.58
CA LEU A 451 -5.19 -14.69 -2.60
C LEU A 451 -6.39 -13.75 -2.74
N GLU A 452 -7.58 -14.28 -2.51
CA GLU A 452 -8.73 -13.44 -2.13
C GLU A 452 -8.60 -13.00 -0.67
N LEU A 453 -9.40 -12.00 -0.28
CA LEU A 453 -9.42 -11.50 1.10
C LEU A 453 -9.81 -12.57 2.14
N LEU A 454 -10.30 -13.72 1.71
CA LEU A 454 -10.59 -14.89 2.53
C LEU A 454 -9.36 -15.80 2.77
N GLY A 455 -8.24 -15.52 2.12
CA GLY A 455 -7.03 -16.38 2.16
C GLY A 455 -7.07 -17.60 1.26
N LEU A 456 -8.13 -17.77 0.46
CA LEU A 456 -8.21 -18.82 -0.55
C LEU A 456 -7.58 -18.32 -1.87
N PRO A 457 -6.98 -19.21 -2.67
CA PRO A 457 -6.53 -18.88 -4.02
C PRO A 457 -7.61 -18.19 -4.84
N VAL A 458 -7.22 -17.20 -5.62
CA VAL A 458 -8.10 -16.53 -6.59
C VAL A 458 -8.66 -17.57 -7.58
N GLY A 459 -9.97 -17.57 -7.81
CA GLY A 459 -10.65 -18.60 -8.61
C GLY A 459 -10.14 -18.70 -10.04
N TYR A 460 -9.80 -17.59 -10.69
CA TYR A 460 -9.18 -17.58 -12.02
C TYR A 460 -7.82 -18.27 -12.01
N GLU A 461 -6.99 -18.01 -11.02
CA GLU A 461 -5.64 -18.58 -10.89
C GLU A 461 -5.69 -20.04 -10.42
N TYR A 462 -6.66 -20.41 -9.59
CA TYR A 462 -6.90 -21.80 -9.23
C TYR A 462 -7.29 -22.64 -10.44
N GLY A 463 -8.02 -22.06 -11.40
CA GLY A 463 -8.30 -22.60 -12.72
C GLY A 463 -9.66 -23.28 -12.83
N TRP A 464 -10.57 -22.66 -13.59
CA TRP A 464 -11.93 -23.19 -13.84
C TRP A 464 -11.98 -24.44 -14.73
N LYS A 465 -10.94 -24.67 -15.56
CA LYS A 465 -10.84 -25.82 -16.47
C LYS A 465 -9.73 -26.78 -16.05
N ARG A 466 -9.45 -26.85 -14.75
CA ARG A 466 -8.40 -27.76 -14.24
C ARG A 466 -8.78 -29.22 -14.42
N PRO A 467 -7.83 -30.11 -14.78
CA PRO A 467 -8.09 -31.52 -14.83
C PRO A 467 -8.43 -32.12 -13.47
N ALA A 468 -9.32 -33.11 -13.42
CA ALA A 468 -9.76 -33.72 -12.16
C ALA A 468 -8.63 -34.42 -11.38
N PHE A 469 -7.58 -34.88 -12.08
CA PHE A 469 -6.41 -35.53 -11.48
C PHE A 469 -5.36 -34.56 -10.96
N TYR A 470 -5.52 -33.24 -11.25
CA TYR A 470 -4.56 -32.23 -10.81
C TYR A 470 -4.66 -32.02 -9.30
N ASP A 471 -3.52 -31.85 -8.61
CA ASP A 471 -3.46 -31.69 -7.16
C ASP A 471 -4.39 -30.55 -6.69
N LYS A 472 -5.33 -30.89 -5.82
CA LYS A 472 -6.37 -29.96 -5.33
C LYS A 472 -5.80 -28.73 -4.60
N GLY A 473 -4.64 -28.86 -3.98
CA GLY A 473 -3.98 -27.76 -3.29
C GLY A 473 -3.24 -26.79 -4.20
N MET A 474 -3.09 -27.15 -5.48
CA MET A 474 -2.30 -26.39 -6.45
C MET A 474 -3.14 -25.49 -7.33
N GLN A 475 -2.62 -24.32 -7.68
CA GLN A 475 -3.18 -23.47 -8.74
C GLN A 475 -2.89 -24.07 -10.11
N TYR A 476 -3.92 -24.21 -10.97
CA TYR A 476 -3.77 -24.66 -12.35
C TYR A 476 -3.52 -23.47 -13.27
N ASN A 477 -2.42 -22.81 -13.03
CA ASN A 477 -1.96 -21.66 -13.79
C ASN A 477 -0.43 -21.67 -13.87
N LYS A 478 0.10 -21.73 -15.09
CA LYS A 478 1.54 -21.82 -15.36
C LYS A 478 2.38 -20.65 -14.81
N TRP A 479 1.75 -19.53 -14.45
CA TRP A 479 2.42 -18.36 -13.88
C TRP A 479 2.66 -18.48 -12.39
N VAL A 480 1.74 -19.14 -11.66
CA VAL A 480 1.73 -19.15 -10.18
C VAL A 480 1.74 -20.55 -9.56
N ASP A 481 1.86 -21.61 -10.40
CA ASP A 481 1.97 -22.97 -9.91
C ASP A 481 3.21 -23.15 -9.00
N TYR A 482 3.05 -23.82 -7.87
CA TYR A 482 4.08 -24.09 -6.83
C TYR A 482 4.72 -22.85 -6.21
N GLN A 483 4.09 -21.67 -6.28
CA GLN A 483 4.60 -20.45 -5.69
C GLN A 483 3.95 -20.17 -4.32
N TRP A 484 4.68 -20.52 -3.26
CA TRP A 484 4.24 -20.36 -1.87
C TRP A 484 5.18 -19.53 -1.00
N ASP A 485 6.31 -19.08 -1.55
CA ASP A 485 7.39 -18.46 -0.78
C ASP A 485 7.17 -16.98 -0.44
N THR A 486 6.21 -16.32 -1.06
CA THR A 486 5.97 -14.89 -0.83
C THR A 486 5.46 -14.57 0.58
N VAL A 487 4.73 -15.48 1.25
CA VAL A 487 4.37 -15.31 2.68
C VAL A 487 5.60 -15.26 3.57
N LEU A 488 6.67 -16.00 3.23
CA LEU A 488 7.92 -15.97 3.99
C LEU A 488 8.60 -14.59 3.90
N GLU A 489 8.44 -13.87 2.79
CA GLU A 489 8.94 -12.50 2.67
C GLU A 489 8.21 -11.56 3.64
N PHE A 490 6.89 -11.72 3.84
CA PHE A 490 6.15 -10.98 4.88
C PHE A 490 6.58 -11.38 6.29
N CYS A 491 6.84 -12.66 6.54
CA CYS A 491 7.43 -13.10 7.81
C CYS A 491 8.79 -12.45 8.06
N PHE A 492 9.64 -12.37 7.03
CA PHE A 492 10.92 -11.67 7.11
C PHE A 492 10.72 -10.17 7.35
N MET A 493 9.75 -9.54 6.69
CA MET A 493 9.39 -8.14 6.89
C MET A 493 8.95 -7.84 8.33
N MET A 494 8.19 -8.74 8.97
CA MET A 494 7.82 -8.65 10.40
C MET A 494 9.06 -8.69 11.31
N LEU A 495 10.00 -9.58 11.03
CA LEU A 495 11.28 -9.67 11.76
C LEU A 495 12.11 -8.40 11.57
N GLU A 496 12.15 -7.84 10.36
CA GLU A 496 12.81 -6.57 10.08
C GLU A 496 12.13 -5.40 10.81
N ALA A 497 10.80 -5.37 10.89
CA ALA A 497 10.06 -4.36 11.66
C ALA A 497 10.42 -4.41 13.16
N HIS A 498 10.59 -5.61 13.71
CA HIS A 498 11.12 -5.79 15.06
C HIS A 498 12.56 -5.28 15.16
N ARG A 499 13.42 -5.67 14.22
CA ARG A 499 14.83 -5.28 14.21
C ARG A 499 15.06 -3.78 14.07
N TYR A 500 14.24 -3.10 13.24
CA TYR A 500 14.30 -1.65 13.01
C TYR A 500 13.73 -0.85 14.18
N ALA A 501 12.50 -1.15 14.59
CA ALA A 501 11.73 -0.31 15.49
C ALA A 501 11.39 -0.96 16.85
N GLY A 502 11.71 -2.25 17.04
CA GLY A 502 11.29 -3.00 18.22
C GLY A 502 9.78 -3.29 18.22
N MET A 503 9.16 -3.39 17.04
CA MET A 503 7.74 -3.77 16.92
C MET A 503 7.47 -5.08 17.65
N ASP A 504 6.37 -5.15 18.38
CA ASP A 504 5.95 -6.41 19.01
C ASP A 504 5.45 -7.38 17.93
N ILE A 505 6.20 -8.45 17.71
CA ILE A 505 5.89 -9.49 16.70
C ILE A 505 5.36 -10.78 17.31
N LYS A 506 5.21 -10.85 18.63
CA LYS A 506 4.67 -12.05 19.31
C LYS A 506 3.33 -12.52 18.73
N PRO A 507 2.39 -11.65 18.38
CA PRO A 507 1.13 -12.05 17.75
C PRO A 507 1.28 -12.76 16.39
N TYR A 508 2.40 -12.56 15.71
CA TYR A 508 2.67 -13.11 14.37
C TYR A 508 3.53 -14.37 14.37
N LEU A 509 4.08 -14.77 15.52
CA LEU A 509 4.89 -15.99 15.62
C LEU A 509 4.17 -17.25 15.15
N PRO A 510 2.86 -17.48 15.50
CA PRO A 510 2.14 -18.64 14.99
C PRO A 510 2.09 -18.70 13.45
N LEU A 511 1.92 -17.57 12.78
CA LEU A 511 1.96 -17.48 11.32
C LEU A 511 3.33 -17.88 10.77
N MET A 512 4.42 -17.36 11.36
CA MET A 512 5.79 -17.68 10.94
C MET A 512 6.12 -19.15 11.13
N GLU A 513 5.79 -19.71 12.30
CA GLU A 513 6.00 -21.12 12.60
C GLU A 513 5.20 -22.03 11.68
N SER A 514 3.93 -21.71 11.44
CA SER A 514 3.04 -22.49 10.58
C SER A 514 3.46 -22.44 9.11
N ALA A 515 3.89 -21.28 8.61
CA ALA A 515 4.43 -21.15 7.26
C ALA A 515 5.71 -21.98 7.08
N LEU A 516 6.64 -21.95 8.04
CA LEU A 516 7.85 -22.79 8.00
C LEU A 516 7.53 -24.28 8.08
N ARG A 517 6.58 -24.67 8.94
CA ARG A 517 6.13 -26.05 9.07
C ARG A 517 5.53 -26.58 7.78
N PHE A 518 4.79 -25.74 7.03
CA PHE A 518 4.30 -26.13 5.73
C PHE A 518 5.43 -26.57 4.79
N TYR A 519 6.52 -25.80 4.70
CA TYR A 519 7.65 -26.18 3.85
C TYR A 519 8.32 -27.47 4.28
N ASP A 520 8.54 -27.65 5.57
CA ASP A 520 9.17 -28.85 6.11
C ASP A 520 8.33 -30.11 5.80
N GLU A 521 7.04 -30.09 6.19
CA GLU A 521 6.17 -31.24 6.05
C GLU A 521 5.75 -31.47 4.58
N HIS A 522 5.47 -30.42 3.84
CA HIS A 522 5.01 -30.56 2.46
C HIS A 522 6.08 -31.10 1.51
N TYR A 523 7.32 -30.63 1.61
CA TYR A 523 8.38 -31.14 0.75
C TYR A 523 8.85 -32.54 1.15
N GLN A 524 8.72 -32.95 2.41
CA GLN A 524 8.88 -34.36 2.80
C GLN A 524 7.73 -35.21 2.23
N TYR A 525 6.46 -34.79 2.36
CA TYR A 525 5.31 -35.43 1.76
C TYR A 525 5.45 -35.61 0.23
N LEU A 526 5.95 -34.60 -0.47
CA LEU A 526 6.22 -34.69 -1.90
C LEU A 526 7.40 -35.65 -2.22
N ALA A 527 8.41 -35.68 -1.37
CA ALA A 527 9.56 -36.57 -1.53
C ALA A 527 9.17 -38.05 -1.33
N GLU A 528 8.38 -38.40 -0.32
CA GLU A 528 7.89 -39.76 -0.04
C GLU A 528 7.13 -40.37 -1.23
N ARG A 529 6.46 -39.55 -2.06
CA ARG A 529 5.74 -39.98 -3.26
C ARG A 529 6.67 -40.30 -4.43
N ARG A 530 7.92 -39.92 -4.36
CA ARG A 530 8.93 -40.09 -5.44
C ARG A 530 10.05 -41.05 -5.04
N SER A 531 10.37 -41.13 -3.74
CA SER A 531 11.52 -41.87 -3.22
C SER A 531 11.26 -42.36 -1.80
N PRO A 532 11.83 -43.45 -1.36
CA PRO A 532 11.79 -43.84 0.03
C PRO A 532 12.47 -42.86 1.00
N ALA A 533 13.38 -42.01 0.48
CA ALA A 533 14.07 -40.98 1.28
C ALA A 533 13.37 -39.65 1.16
N THR A 534 13.08 -39.01 2.30
CA THR A 534 12.44 -37.68 2.37
C THR A 534 13.44 -36.52 2.23
N LEU A 535 14.73 -36.81 2.48
CA LEU A 535 15.84 -35.86 2.37
C LEU A 535 16.86 -36.36 1.35
N ASP A 536 17.68 -35.45 0.82
CA ASP A 536 18.80 -35.81 -0.05
C ASP A 536 19.96 -36.48 0.73
N ALA A 537 20.99 -36.90 0.00
CA ALA A 537 22.15 -37.58 0.59
C ALA A 537 22.94 -36.72 1.62
N ASN A 538 22.73 -35.40 1.63
CA ASN A 538 23.34 -34.45 2.55
C ASN A 538 22.40 -34.12 3.74
N GLY A 539 21.22 -34.70 3.80
CA GLY A 539 20.22 -34.43 4.84
C GLY A 539 19.39 -33.15 4.57
N HIS A 540 19.37 -32.64 3.35
CA HIS A 540 18.59 -31.48 2.99
C HIS A 540 17.22 -31.84 2.38
N LEU A 541 16.25 -30.95 2.54
CA LEU A 541 14.98 -30.98 1.79
C LEU A 541 15.25 -30.83 0.29
N VAL A 542 14.49 -31.55 -0.51
CA VAL A 542 14.44 -31.36 -1.97
C VAL A 542 13.21 -30.52 -2.29
N LEU A 543 13.41 -29.22 -2.48
CA LEU A 543 12.34 -28.27 -2.80
C LEU A 543 11.93 -28.41 -4.27
N TYR A 544 11.22 -29.50 -4.58
CA TYR A 544 10.71 -29.85 -5.93
C TYR A 544 9.37 -30.56 -5.83
N PRO A 545 8.40 -30.26 -6.73
CA PRO A 545 8.44 -29.12 -7.65
C PRO A 545 8.32 -27.80 -6.91
N GLY A 546 8.97 -26.77 -7.45
CA GLY A 546 8.95 -25.41 -6.93
C GLY A 546 8.97 -24.38 -8.06
N THR A 547 9.09 -23.12 -7.68
CA THR A 547 9.24 -22.03 -8.62
C THR A 547 10.16 -20.98 -8.04
N ALA A 548 10.96 -20.33 -8.89
CA ALA A 548 11.69 -19.14 -8.53
C ALA A 548 10.89 -17.92 -9.05
N CYS A 549 10.07 -17.35 -8.18
CA CYS A 549 9.05 -16.37 -8.50
C CYS A 549 8.10 -16.86 -9.62
N GLU A 550 7.46 -15.99 -10.35
CA GLU A 550 6.69 -16.40 -11.54
C GLU A 550 7.56 -16.78 -12.75
N THR A 551 8.88 -16.67 -12.64
CA THR A 551 9.81 -16.73 -13.78
C THR A 551 10.29 -18.13 -14.07
N TYR A 552 10.98 -18.80 -13.15
CA TYR A 552 11.61 -20.10 -13.40
C TYR A 552 10.77 -21.22 -12.80
N LYS A 553 10.09 -21.99 -13.64
CA LYS A 553 9.07 -22.95 -13.27
C LYS A 553 9.55 -24.39 -13.25
N MET A 554 8.85 -25.22 -12.45
CA MET A 554 9.25 -26.61 -12.15
C MET A 554 10.71 -26.65 -11.67
N ALA A 555 11.00 -25.73 -10.77
CA ALA A 555 12.33 -25.52 -10.24
C ALA A 555 12.64 -26.52 -9.11
N THR A 556 13.90 -26.96 -9.06
CA THR A 556 14.45 -27.67 -7.90
C THR A 556 15.30 -26.72 -7.10
N ASN A 557 15.02 -26.57 -5.81
CA ASN A 557 15.79 -25.75 -4.88
C ASN A 557 15.92 -24.30 -5.39
N ALA A 558 14.77 -23.64 -5.55
CA ALA A 558 14.70 -22.26 -6.00
C ALA A 558 15.42 -21.30 -5.03
N THR A 559 16.25 -20.43 -5.57
CA THR A 559 17.09 -19.49 -4.79
C THR A 559 16.24 -18.53 -3.96
N SER A 560 15.12 -17.99 -4.50
CA SER A 560 14.19 -17.13 -3.73
C SER A 560 13.64 -17.85 -2.50
N THR A 561 13.19 -19.09 -2.66
CA THR A 561 12.62 -19.91 -1.57
C THR A 561 13.66 -20.26 -0.50
N ILE A 562 14.87 -20.67 -0.92
CA ILE A 562 15.98 -20.96 0.01
C ILE A 562 16.33 -19.73 0.84
N CYS A 563 16.50 -18.57 0.18
CA CYS A 563 16.82 -17.32 0.87
C CYS A 563 15.73 -16.90 1.85
N ALA A 564 14.46 -17.07 1.47
CA ALA A 564 13.32 -16.80 2.34
C ALA A 564 13.36 -17.68 3.59
N LEU A 565 13.44 -18.99 3.44
CA LEU A 565 13.47 -19.94 4.53
C LEU A 565 14.65 -19.68 5.49
N GLN A 566 15.86 -19.55 4.96
CA GLN A 566 17.04 -19.31 5.80
C GLN A 566 16.98 -17.94 6.50
N SER A 567 16.50 -16.90 5.83
CA SER A 567 16.42 -15.56 6.43
C SER A 567 15.36 -15.50 7.56
N VAL A 568 14.20 -16.15 7.37
CA VAL A 568 13.18 -16.23 8.41
C VAL A 568 13.68 -17.07 9.60
N LEU A 569 14.24 -18.25 9.34
CA LEU A 569 14.79 -19.11 10.39
C LEU A 569 15.90 -18.43 11.19
N ASN A 570 16.87 -17.80 10.52
CA ASN A 570 17.94 -17.07 11.19
C ASN A 570 17.39 -15.88 12.00
N GLY A 571 16.42 -15.15 11.45
CA GLY A 571 15.76 -14.04 12.15
C GLY A 571 15.04 -14.50 13.43
N LEU A 572 14.28 -15.60 13.38
CA LEU A 572 13.60 -16.18 14.53
C LEU A 572 14.62 -16.69 15.57
N LEU A 573 15.67 -17.37 15.14
CA LEU A 573 16.71 -17.90 16.05
C LEU A 573 17.56 -16.80 16.70
N ALA A 574 17.61 -15.61 16.11
CA ALA A 574 18.27 -14.43 16.67
C ALA A 574 17.43 -13.71 17.74
N LEU A 575 16.12 -14.00 17.84
CA LEU A 575 15.26 -13.44 18.87
C LEU A 575 15.66 -13.97 20.27
N ASP A 576 15.32 -13.20 21.29
CA ASP A 576 15.52 -13.60 22.68
C ASP A 576 14.86 -14.96 22.98
N SER A 577 15.44 -15.71 23.91
CA SER A 577 14.95 -17.06 24.32
C SER A 577 13.50 -17.05 24.84
N THR A 578 12.99 -15.89 25.27
CA THR A 578 11.62 -15.73 25.79
C THR A 578 10.54 -15.74 24.70
N PHE A 579 10.93 -15.70 23.42
CA PHE A 579 9.97 -15.75 22.31
C PHE A 579 9.45 -17.16 22.01
N PHE A 580 10.22 -18.22 22.37
CA PHE A 580 9.91 -19.61 22.02
C PHE A 580 10.15 -20.57 23.15
N SER A 581 9.40 -21.68 23.18
CA SER A 581 9.74 -22.83 23.98
C SER A 581 11.09 -23.44 23.55
N PRO A 582 11.79 -24.15 24.43
CA PRO A 582 13.01 -24.90 24.07
C PRO A 582 12.77 -25.89 22.92
N ASP A 583 11.60 -26.54 22.88
CA ASP A 583 11.22 -27.48 21.81
C ASP A 583 11.04 -26.81 20.48
N THR A 584 10.31 -25.69 20.43
CA THR A 584 10.15 -24.87 19.21
C THR A 584 11.53 -24.42 18.71
N ARG A 585 12.37 -23.90 19.59
CA ARG A 585 13.72 -23.46 19.22
C ARG A 585 14.60 -24.62 18.70
N SER A 586 14.48 -25.81 19.25
CA SER A 586 15.16 -27.01 18.76
C SER A 586 14.66 -27.40 17.37
N TYR A 587 13.35 -27.38 17.17
CA TYR A 587 12.74 -27.64 15.87
C TYR A 587 13.24 -26.66 14.78
N LEU A 588 13.22 -25.34 15.06
CA LEU A 588 13.70 -24.33 14.13
C LEU A 588 15.19 -24.51 13.77
N LYS A 589 16.03 -24.87 14.75
CA LYS A 589 17.44 -25.23 14.50
C LYS A 589 17.57 -26.44 13.59
N GLY A 590 16.80 -27.50 13.88
CA GLY A 590 16.77 -28.70 13.06
C GLY A 590 16.29 -28.46 11.65
N LEU A 591 15.27 -27.61 11.46
CA LEU A 591 14.80 -27.21 10.14
C LEU A 591 15.86 -26.43 9.36
N LEU A 592 16.54 -25.48 10.01
CA LEU A 592 17.61 -24.70 9.36
C LEU A 592 18.70 -25.59 8.77
N THR A 593 19.07 -26.71 9.46
CA THR A 593 20.07 -27.65 8.92
C THR A 593 19.58 -28.45 7.72
N ARG A 594 18.25 -28.53 7.51
CA ARG A 594 17.66 -29.21 6.36
C ARG A 594 17.46 -28.32 5.14
N ILE A 595 17.64 -27.00 5.26
CA ILE A 595 17.49 -26.10 4.10
C ILE A 595 18.73 -26.22 3.20
N PRO A 596 18.54 -26.54 1.89
CA PRO A 596 19.67 -26.68 0.97
C PRO A 596 20.39 -25.34 0.74
N PRO A 597 21.65 -25.35 0.29
CA PRO A 597 22.34 -24.13 -0.13
C PRO A 597 21.81 -23.63 -1.47
N ILE A 598 21.99 -22.32 -1.75
CA ILE A 598 21.73 -21.77 -3.09
C ILE A 598 22.72 -22.34 -4.12
N SER A 599 22.29 -22.34 -5.36
CA SER A 599 23.11 -22.85 -6.47
C SER A 599 23.82 -21.74 -7.23
N PHE A 600 24.94 -22.08 -7.84
CA PHE A 600 25.71 -21.20 -8.74
C PHE A 600 25.87 -21.88 -10.10
N ARG A 601 26.10 -21.07 -11.13
CA ARG A 601 26.39 -21.56 -12.48
C ARG A 601 27.42 -20.64 -13.14
N GLU A 602 28.00 -21.11 -14.24
CA GLU A 602 28.86 -20.28 -15.09
C GLU A 602 28.05 -19.72 -16.27
N MET A 603 28.14 -18.44 -16.51
CA MET A 603 27.60 -17.77 -17.70
C MET A 603 28.61 -16.76 -18.22
N ASN A 604 28.91 -16.85 -19.52
CA ASN A 604 29.89 -15.99 -20.19
C ASN A 604 31.27 -15.94 -19.50
N GLY A 605 31.68 -17.05 -18.87
CA GLY A 605 32.93 -17.16 -18.12
C GLY A 605 32.91 -16.56 -16.70
N TYR A 606 31.75 -16.16 -16.20
CA TYR A 606 31.57 -15.62 -14.86
C TYR A 606 30.78 -16.59 -13.98
N LYS A 607 31.17 -16.68 -12.71
CA LYS A 607 30.38 -17.38 -11.69
C LYS A 607 29.21 -16.48 -11.28
N VAL A 608 27.99 -16.94 -11.47
CA VAL A 608 26.76 -16.21 -11.17
C VAL A 608 25.83 -17.02 -10.25
N ILE A 609 24.95 -16.35 -9.51
CA ILE A 609 23.92 -17.00 -8.72
C ILE A 609 22.90 -17.59 -9.70
N ALA A 610 22.60 -18.88 -9.55
CA ALA A 610 21.55 -19.52 -10.33
C ALA A 610 20.16 -19.24 -9.75
N PRO A 611 19.09 -19.12 -10.56
CA PRO A 611 17.74 -18.94 -10.06
C PRO A 611 17.23 -20.16 -9.28
N ALA A 612 17.77 -21.34 -9.59
CA ALA A 612 17.47 -22.63 -8.96
C ALA A 612 18.59 -23.63 -9.28
N LYS A 613 18.61 -24.79 -8.65
CA LYS A 613 19.50 -25.92 -9.02
C LYS A 613 19.20 -26.41 -10.43
N SER A 614 17.92 -26.49 -10.81
CA SER A 614 17.43 -26.79 -12.16
C SER A 614 16.03 -26.22 -12.32
N PHE A 615 15.59 -26.02 -13.55
CA PHE A 615 14.23 -25.59 -13.91
C PHE A 615 13.87 -26.06 -15.32
N GLU A 616 12.58 -26.14 -15.64
CA GLU A 616 12.13 -26.67 -16.94
C GLU A 616 11.77 -25.57 -17.94
N ARG A 617 11.25 -24.41 -17.45
CA ARG A 617 10.80 -23.32 -18.33
C ARG A 617 10.93 -21.94 -17.68
N ILE A 618 10.97 -20.92 -18.53
CA ILE A 618 10.97 -19.50 -18.15
C ILE A 618 9.65 -18.88 -18.62
N ASN A 619 8.89 -18.28 -17.70
CA ASN A 619 7.57 -17.73 -17.98
C ASN A 619 7.49 -16.21 -17.90
N ASN A 620 8.24 -15.57 -16.99
CA ASN A 620 8.12 -14.15 -16.67
C ASN A 620 9.49 -13.43 -16.75
N THR A 621 9.52 -12.18 -16.35
CA THR A 621 10.69 -11.30 -16.43
C THR A 621 11.26 -10.90 -15.06
N GLU A 622 10.75 -11.44 -13.96
CA GLU A 622 11.31 -11.24 -12.63
C GLU A 622 12.69 -11.91 -12.51
N ILE A 623 13.55 -11.38 -11.66
CA ILE A 623 14.96 -11.77 -11.53
C ILE A 623 15.22 -12.41 -10.14
N PRO A 624 14.71 -13.61 -9.86
CA PRO A 624 14.81 -14.25 -8.53
C PRO A 624 16.24 -14.61 -8.12
N GLN A 625 17.17 -14.75 -9.05
CA GLN A 625 18.61 -14.95 -8.74
C GLN A 625 19.24 -13.73 -8.03
N LEU A 626 18.55 -12.58 -8.00
CA LEU A 626 18.95 -11.40 -7.24
C LEU A 626 18.16 -11.19 -5.94
N TYR A 627 17.31 -12.12 -5.56
CA TYR A 627 16.65 -12.08 -4.24
C TYR A 627 17.62 -12.21 -3.06
N PRO A 628 18.78 -12.90 -3.18
CA PRO A 628 19.85 -12.80 -2.19
C PRO A 628 20.37 -11.36 -1.99
N VAL A 629 20.20 -10.46 -2.98
CA VAL A 629 20.53 -9.03 -2.87
C VAL A 629 19.36 -8.27 -2.22
N PHE A 630 18.15 -8.39 -2.76
CA PHE A 630 16.93 -7.82 -2.20
C PHE A 630 15.78 -8.82 -2.37
N PRO A 631 14.99 -9.09 -1.29
CA PRO A 631 14.98 -8.41 0.00
C PRO A 631 15.99 -8.92 1.03
N TYR A 632 16.57 -10.13 0.84
CA TYR A 632 17.25 -10.86 1.93
C TYR A 632 18.62 -10.33 2.32
N GLY A 633 19.26 -9.52 1.49
CA GLY A 633 20.47 -8.81 1.84
C GLY A 633 21.68 -9.69 2.16
N TRP A 634 21.81 -10.86 1.52
CA TRP A 634 22.99 -11.72 1.67
C TRP A 634 24.18 -11.15 0.91
N TYR A 635 23.92 -10.48 -0.22
CA TYR A 635 24.90 -9.79 -1.05
C TYR A 635 24.62 -8.29 -1.08
N GLY A 636 25.62 -7.49 -1.29
CA GLY A 636 25.50 -6.03 -1.39
C GLY A 636 26.80 -5.31 -1.04
N VAL A 637 26.77 -3.99 -1.06
CA VAL A 637 27.93 -3.15 -0.73
C VAL A 637 28.46 -3.50 0.67
N GLY A 638 29.77 -3.65 0.80
CA GLY A 638 30.43 -3.98 2.06
C GLY A 638 30.33 -5.45 2.48
N LYS A 639 29.68 -6.32 1.69
CA LYS A 639 29.55 -7.75 1.97
C LYS A 639 30.55 -8.59 1.19
N PRO A 640 30.90 -9.80 1.70
CA PRO A 640 31.70 -10.74 0.92
C PRO A 640 31.02 -11.08 -0.41
N ASP A 641 31.81 -11.49 -1.39
CA ASP A 641 31.33 -11.99 -2.69
C ASP A 641 30.44 -11.00 -3.49
N LEU A 642 30.53 -9.69 -3.20
CA LEU A 642 29.83 -8.66 -3.99
C LEU A 642 30.07 -8.81 -5.51
N PRO A 643 31.27 -9.14 -6.02
CA PRO A 643 31.51 -9.37 -7.45
C PRO A 643 30.58 -10.42 -8.05
N VAL A 644 30.30 -11.52 -7.34
CA VAL A 644 29.39 -12.58 -7.82
C VAL A 644 27.98 -12.05 -8.06
N ALA A 645 27.50 -11.17 -7.17
CA ALA A 645 26.16 -10.57 -7.32
C ALA A 645 26.14 -9.51 -8.45
N ILE A 646 27.24 -8.75 -8.63
CA ILE A 646 27.40 -7.81 -9.76
C ILE A 646 27.46 -8.60 -11.08
N ASP A 647 28.21 -9.69 -11.12
CA ASP A 647 28.28 -10.54 -12.30
C ASP A 647 26.94 -11.22 -12.60
N THR A 648 26.16 -11.58 -11.55
CA THR A 648 24.80 -12.08 -11.71
C THR A 648 23.89 -11.03 -12.36
N TRP A 649 23.98 -9.77 -11.93
CA TRP A 649 23.24 -8.67 -12.56
C TRP A 649 23.66 -8.47 -14.02
N LYS A 650 24.95 -8.50 -14.30
CA LYS A 650 25.50 -8.21 -15.63
C LYS A 650 25.32 -9.36 -16.61
N TYR A 651 25.56 -10.58 -16.18
CA TYR A 651 25.72 -11.76 -17.05
C TYR A 651 24.80 -12.93 -16.69
N GLY A 652 24.21 -12.97 -15.50
CA GLY A 652 23.46 -14.10 -14.97
C GLY A 652 21.97 -14.16 -15.35
N ILE A 653 21.53 -13.31 -16.27
CA ILE A 653 20.13 -13.18 -16.70
C ILE A 653 20.01 -13.68 -18.12
N GLU A 654 19.13 -14.68 -18.37
CA GLU A 654 18.99 -15.35 -19.66
C GLU A 654 18.46 -14.44 -20.76
N ASN A 655 17.45 -13.63 -20.41
CA ASN A 655 16.82 -12.73 -21.36
C ASN A 655 17.03 -11.27 -20.91
N PRO A 656 17.71 -10.42 -21.70
CA PRO A 656 17.85 -8.98 -21.37
C PRO A 656 16.55 -8.25 -21.15
N GLU A 657 15.40 -8.70 -21.72
CA GLU A 657 14.07 -8.15 -21.49
C GLU A 657 13.56 -8.32 -20.05
N GLN A 658 14.20 -9.19 -19.25
CA GLN A 658 13.93 -9.30 -17.82
C GLN A 658 14.34 -8.03 -17.05
N LYS A 659 15.28 -7.24 -17.58
CA LYS A 659 15.68 -5.95 -16.99
C LYS A 659 14.74 -4.85 -17.42
N HIS A 660 13.98 -4.33 -16.45
CA HIS A 660 12.97 -3.32 -16.73
C HIS A 660 12.77 -2.38 -15.53
N TYR A 661 12.08 -1.24 -15.73
CA TYR A 661 11.82 -0.29 -14.65
C TYR A 661 10.33 -0.13 -14.30
N GLN A 662 9.42 -0.62 -15.13
CA GLN A 662 7.98 -0.38 -14.94
C GLN A 662 7.40 -1.24 -13.81
N SER A 663 6.32 -0.76 -13.21
CA SER A 663 5.49 -1.48 -12.25
C SER A 663 6.34 -2.12 -11.12
N TRP A 664 6.18 -3.42 -10.90
CA TRP A 664 6.81 -4.22 -9.86
C TRP A 664 8.30 -4.56 -10.09
N HIS A 665 8.91 -4.17 -11.21
CA HIS A 665 10.33 -4.42 -11.44
C HIS A 665 11.22 -3.74 -10.38
N GLN A 666 12.27 -4.44 -9.96
CA GLN A 666 13.13 -4.12 -8.82
C GLN A 666 14.54 -3.73 -9.22
N ASP A 667 14.80 -3.54 -10.49
CA ASP A 667 16.14 -3.30 -11.07
C ASP A 667 16.86 -2.12 -10.41
N ASN A 668 16.14 -1.04 -10.11
CA ASN A 668 16.68 0.09 -9.39
C ASN A 668 17.13 -0.27 -7.96
N ILE A 669 16.46 -1.21 -7.31
CA ILE A 669 16.80 -1.68 -5.97
C ILE A 669 18.07 -2.55 -6.03
N PHE A 670 18.13 -3.47 -6.98
CA PHE A 670 19.31 -4.32 -7.18
C PHE A 670 20.54 -3.47 -7.48
N CYS A 671 20.44 -2.54 -8.43
CA CYS A 671 21.56 -1.65 -8.77
C CYS A 671 22.02 -0.81 -7.58
N ALA A 672 21.07 -0.26 -6.79
CA ALA A 672 21.41 0.52 -5.59
C ALA A 672 22.14 -0.34 -4.54
N ARG A 673 21.65 -1.55 -4.25
CA ARG A 673 22.27 -2.45 -3.27
C ARG A 673 23.62 -3.00 -3.71
N LEU A 674 23.85 -3.09 -5.02
CA LEU A 674 25.14 -3.51 -5.61
C LEU A 674 26.14 -2.36 -5.74
N GLY A 675 25.77 -1.11 -5.43
CA GLY A 675 26.65 0.06 -5.56
C GLY A 675 26.86 0.52 -7.02
N LEU A 676 25.97 0.10 -7.92
CA LEU A 676 25.99 0.49 -9.34
C LEU A 676 25.31 1.85 -9.51
N THR A 677 26.03 2.92 -9.19
CA THR A 677 25.50 4.28 -9.04
C THR A 677 24.84 4.81 -10.30
N ASP A 678 25.46 4.64 -11.47
CA ASP A 678 24.95 5.18 -12.73
C ASP A 678 23.65 4.49 -13.16
N GLU A 679 23.61 3.16 -13.05
CA GLU A 679 22.41 2.37 -13.34
C GLU A 679 21.29 2.66 -12.33
N ALA A 680 21.60 2.74 -11.04
CA ALA A 680 20.64 3.08 -9.99
C ALA A 680 20.04 4.47 -10.22
N LYS A 681 20.87 5.47 -10.55
CA LYS A 681 20.46 6.82 -10.91
C LYS A 681 19.52 6.81 -12.12
N ALA A 682 19.93 6.17 -13.22
CA ALA A 682 19.15 6.15 -14.46
C ALA A 682 17.78 5.49 -14.27
N LEU A 683 17.72 4.38 -13.53
CA LEU A 683 16.48 3.67 -13.23
C LEU A 683 15.59 4.45 -12.26
N THR A 684 16.16 5.10 -11.25
CA THR A 684 15.42 5.90 -10.27
C THR A 684 14.77 7.12 -10.93
N LEU A 685 15.47 7.81 -11.83
CA LEU A 685 14.89 8.90 -12.62
C LEU A 685 13.69 8.46 -13.44
N LYS A 686 13.75 7.28 -14.06
CA LYS A 686 12.60 6.71 -14.81
C LYS A 686 11.46 6.31 -13.89
N LYS A 687 11.77 5.77 -12.71
CA LYS A 687 10.79 5.20 -11.80
C LYS A 687 10.05 6.25 -10.96
N LEU A 688 10.76 7.26 -10.46
CA LEU A 688 10.19 8.34 -9.66
C LEU A 688 10.06 9.68 -10.40
N GLY A 689 10.28 9.71 -11.71
CA GLY A 689 9.91 10.84 -12.55
C GLY A 689 8.40 11.06 -12.58
N ASP A 690 7.95 12.18 -13.14
CA ASP A 690 6.54 12.49 -13.27
C ASP A 690 5.80 11.45 -14.12
N ALA A 691 4.64 11.05 -13.65
CA ALA A 691 3.70 10.25 -14.42
C ALA A 691 3.24 11.02 -15.67
N PRO A 692 2.84 10.32 -16.76
CA PRO A 692 2.29 10.96 -17.95
C PRO A 692 0.85 11.46 -17.74
N ARG A 693 0.47 11.76 -16.49
CA ARG A 693 -0.84 12.25 -16.05
C ARG A 693 -0.68 13.57 -15.32
N ARG A 694 -1.77 14.30 -15.13
CA ARG A 694 -1.71 15.59 -14.46
C ARG A 694 -1.21 15.51 -13.01
N PHE A 695 -1.60 14.44 -12.29
CA PHE A 695 -1.06 14.20 -10.95
C PHE A 695 0.25 13.40 -11.03
N PRO A 696 1.36 13.91 -10.47
CA PRO A 696 2.70 13.44 -10.79
C PRO A 696 2.99 11.99 -10.37
N THR A 697 2.26 11.43 -9.42
CA THR A 697 2.41 10.04 -8.96
C THR A 697 1.29 9.10 -9.41
N TRP A 698 0.49 9.50 -10.39
CA TRP A 698 -0.47 8.62 -11.05
C TRP A 698 0.21 7.74 -12.12
N TRP A 699 1.28 7.01 -11.70
CA TRP A 699 1.98 6.07 -12.57
C TRP A 699 1.07 4.94 -13.05
N GLY A 700 1.45 4.35 -14.15
CA GLY A 700 0.72 3.24 -14.74
C GLY A 700 -0.10 3.61 -15.98
N PRO A 701 -0.85 2.60 -16.54
CA PRO A 701 -1.17 1.31 -15.89
C PRO A 701 0.00 0.33 -15.75
N GLY A 702 1.15 0.52 -16.44
CA GLY A 702 2.24 -0.44 -16.39
C GLY A 702 1.76 -1.86 -16.69
N ASN A 703 2.09 -2.81 -15.82
CA ASN A 703 1.55 -4.16 -15.85
C ASN A 703 0.28 -4.33 -15.00
N ASP A 704 -0.08 -3.32 -14.19
CA ASP A 704 -1.17 -3.38 -13.21
C ASP A 704 -2.27 -2.34 -13.46
N TRP A 705 -2.53 -1.44 -12.51
CA TRP A 705 -3.58 -0.42 -12.62
C TRP A 705 -3.12 0.94 -12.08
N VAL A 706 -3.90 1.99 -12.33
CA VAL A 706 -3.58 3.39 -11.96
C VAL A 706 -4.34 3.80 -10.69
N PRO A 707 -3.66 4.47 -9.74
CA PRO A 707 -2.20 4.64 -9.61
C PRO A 707 -1.50 3.32 -9.24
N ASP A 708 -0.36 3.07 -9.86
CA ASP A 708 0.42 1.86 -9.62
C ASP A 708 1.29 2.01 -8.35
N HIS A 709 0.81 1.44 -7.23
CA HIS A 709 1.49 1.58 -5.93
C HIS A 709 2.75 0.72 -5.82
N ASN A 710 2.83 -0.41 -6.52
CA ASN A 710 4.08 -1.18 -6.50
C ASN A 710 5.18 -0.52 -7.34
N TRP A 711 4.81 0.28 -8.35
CA TRP A 711 5.75 1.16 -9.07
C TRP A 711 6.35 2.20 -8.12
N GLY A 712 5.50 2.95 -7.42
CA GLY A 712 5.95 3.95 -6.44
C GLY A 712 6.74 3.33 -5.29
N GLY A 713 6.30 2.19 -4.76
CA GLY A 713 6.96 1.48 -3.67
C GLY A 713 8.35 1.01 -4.02
N SER A 714 8.52 0.33 -5.17
CA SER A 714 9.85 -0.09 -5.64
C SER A 714 10.76 1.12 -5.96
N GLY A 715 10.17 2.24 -6.44
CA GLY A 715 10.89 3.50 -6.61
C GLY A 715 11.43 4.05 -5.29
N MET A 716 10.58 4.10 -4.24
CA MET A 716 10.97 4.54 -2.91
C MET A 716 12.09 3.67 -2.32
N ILE A 717 11.96 2.34 -2.41
CA ILE A 717 12.97 1.40 -1.90
C ILE A 717 14.32 1.69 -2.55
N GLY A 718 14.36 1.76 -3.89
CA GLY A 718 15.61 2.01 -4.61
C GLY A 718 16.28 3.33 -4.21
N LEU A 719 15.52 4.41 -4.08
CA LEU A 719 16.02 5.70 -3.63
C LEU A 719 16.56 5.65 -2.20
N GLN A 720 15.87 4.96 -1.29
CA GLN A 720 16.34 4.75 0.08
C GLN A 720 17.63 3.92 0.12
N GLU A 721 17.74 2.88 -0.73
CA GLU A 721 18.94 2.04 -0.83
C GLU A 721 20.15 2.77 -1.44
N MET A 722 19.93 3.77 -2.28
CA MET A 722 21.00 4.63 -2.79
C MET A 722 21.63 5.49 -1.68
N LEU A 723 20.86 5.85 -0.64
CA LEU A 723 21.26 6.74 0.45
C LEU A 723 21.81 6.01 1.67
N LEU A 724 21.14 4.91 2.06
CA LEU A 724 21.43 4.22 3.31
C LEU A 724 21.26 2.71 3.16
N GLN A 725 22.34 1.97 3.43
CA GLN A 725 22.33 0.51 3.55
C GLN A 725 22.94 0.08 4.90
N THR A 726 22.78 -1.19 5.23
CA THR A 726 23.36 -1.76 6.45
C THR A 726 24.09 -3.08 6.16
N ASN A 727 25.23 -3.27 6.81
CA ASN A 727 25.94 -4.54 6.85
C ASN A 727 26.28 -4.89 8.29
N GLY A 728 25.55 -5.86 8.88
CA GLY A 728 25.59 -6.09 10.33
C GLY A 728 25.22 -4.81 11.08
N ASP A 729 26.12 -4.29 11.89
CA ASP A 729 25.95 -3.04 12.62
C ASP A 729 26.40 -1.80 11.84
N SER A 730 27.15 -1.96 10.78
CA SER A 730 27.64 -0.85 9.96
C SER A 730 26.49 -0.15 9.21
N LEU A 731 26.56 1.18 9.20
CA LEU A 731 25.62 2.09 8.55
C LEU A 731 26.32 2.70 7.33
N LEU A 732 25.99 2.22 6.13
CA LEU A 732 26.63 2.62 4.88
C LEU A 732 25.89 3.82 4.30
N LEU A 733 26.50 5.00 4.34
CA LEU A 733 25.93 6.23 3.76
C LEU A 733 26.38 6.42 2.33
N PHE A 734 25.45 6.74 1.46
CA PHE A 734 25.67 7.04 0.05
C PHE A 734 26.30 5.89 -0.77
N PRO A 735 25.90 4.63 -0.54
CA PRO A 735 26.55 3.49 -1.20
C PRO A 735 26.36 3.45 -2.72
N ALA A 736 25.33 4.16 -3.25
CA ALA A 736 25.06 4.29 -4.68
C ALA A 736 24.50 5.68 -5.03
N TRP A 737 25.01 6.74 -4.39
CA TRP A 737 24.53 8.10 -4.59
C TRP A 737 25.40 8.89 -5.59
N PRO A 738 24.81 9.54 -6.61
CA PRO A 738 25.54 10.38 -7.54
C PRO A 738 26.00 11.67 -6.86
N LYS A 739 27.32 11.98 -6.95
CA LYS A 739 27.93 13.13 -6.25
C LYS A 739 27.36 14.49 -6.65
N GLU A 740 26.84 14.59 -7.85
CA GLU A 740 26.24 15.82 -8.39
C GLU A 740 24.83 16.11 -7.87
N TRP A 741 24.22 15.18 -7.14
CA TRP A 741 22.93 15.43 -6.50
C TRP A 741 23.12 15.86 -5.05
N ASP A 742 22.78 17.10 -4.76
CA ASP A 742 22.67 17.57 -3.39
C ASP A 742 21.46 16.90 -2.73
N VAL A 743 21.60 16.49 -1.47
CA VAL A 743 20.51 15.87 -0.73
C VAL A 743 20.57 16.18 0.75
N THR A 744 19.40 16.39 1.35
CA THR A 744 19.18 16.32 2.79
C THR A 744 18.16 15.22 3.05
N PHE A 745 18.46 14.29 3.93
CA PHE A 745 17.54 13.19 4.22
C PHE A 745 17.52 12.82 5.70
N LYS A 746 16.40 12.23 6.12
CA LYS A 746 16.21 11.57 7.40
C LYS A 746 15.63 10.19 7.15
N LEU A 747 16.37 9.13 7.48
CA LEU A 747 15.99 7.74 7.30
C LEU A 747 16.28 6.91 8.55
N HIS A 748 15.73 5.70 8.60
CA HIS A 748 15.85 4.78 9.71
C HIS A 748 16.68 3.55 9.36
N ALA A 749 17.33 2.99 10.38
CA ALA A 749 18.13 1.79 10.33
C ALA A 749 17.81 0.88 11.55
N PRO A 750 18.26 -0.38 11.55
CA PRO A 750 18.06 -1.29 12.68
C PRO A 750 18.51 -0.72 14.03
N LYS A 751 17.97 -1.31 15.11
CA LYS A 751 18.25 -0.93 16.50
C LYS A 751 17.72 0.48 16.83
N LYS A 752 16.54 0.83 16.30
CA LYS A 752 15.87 2.13 16.51
C LYS A 752 16.78 3.32 16.14
N THR A 753 17.59 3.15 15.10
CA THR A 753 18.54 4.16 14.68
C THR A 753 17.91 5.11 13.68
N THR A 754 18.05 6.41 13.90
CA THR A 754 17.69 7.47 12.96
C THR A 754 18.94 8.15 12.45
N ILE A 755 19.00 8.40 11.15
CA ILE A 755 20.12 9.05 10.49
C ILE A 755 19.58 10.25 9.72
N GLU A 756 20.14 11.42 10.02
CA GLU A 756 19.90 12.65 9.27
C GLU A 756 21.23 13.14 8.72
N ALA A 757 21.28 13.35 7.40
CA ALA A 757 22.52 13.77 6.76
C ALA A 757 22.26 14.76 5.61
N THR A 758 23.21 15.68 5.40
CA THR A 758 23.22 16.64 4.30
C THR A 758 24.47 16.50 3.49
N LEU A 759 24.31 16.17 2.20
CA LEU A 759 25.36 16.17 1.18
C LEU A 759 25.20 17.40 0.28
N LYS A 760 26.25 18.19 0.11
CA LYS A 760 26.28 19.34 -0.82
C LYS A 760 27.59 19.38 -1.59
N ASN A 761 27.47 19.56 -2.90
CA ASN A 761 28.63 19.58 -3.81
C ASN A 761 29.53 18.34 -3.62
N GLY A 762 28.93 17.16 -3.50
CA GLY A 762 29.63 15.89 -3.29
C GLY A 762 30.33 15.73 -1.94
N GLN A 763 30.05 16.58 -0.96
CA GLN A 763 30.64 16.56 0.38
C GLN A 763 29.60 16.45 1.47
N LEU A 764 29.81 15.52 2.41
CA LEU A 764 29.00 15.43 3.62
C LEU A 764 29.22 16.69 4.49
N LYS A 765 28.17 17.48 4.70
CA LYS A 765 28.20 18.72 5.48
C LYS A 765 27.68 18.53 6.90
N GLU A 766 26.62 17.76 7.06
CA GLU A 766 25.96 17.51 8.33
C GLU A 766 25.66 16.04 8.48
N LEU A 767 25.80 15.52 9.70
CA LEU A 767 25.46 14.16 10.06
C LEU A 767 25.01 14.08 11.52
N THR A 768 23.77 13.71 11.72
CA THR A 768 23.17 13.36 13.01
C THR A 768 22.78 11.89 13.02
N VAL A 769 23.12 11.18 14.08
CA VAL A 769 22.77 9.77 14.28
C VAL A 769 22.19 9.64 15.69
N GLU A 770 21.03 9.06 15.80
CA GLU A 770 20.37 8.75 17.06
C GLU A 770 20.08 7.24 17.14
N PRO A 771 20.50 6.56 18.21
CA PRO A 771 21.24 7.09 19.36
C PRO A 771 22.70 7.43 18.98
N ALA A 772 23.31 8.43 19.68
CA ALA A 772 24.59 9.03 19.30
C ALA A 772 25.77 8.05 19.28
N GLU A 773 25.74 7.00 20.10
CA GLU A 773 26.74 5.94 20.11
C GLU A 773 26.85 5.14 18.79
N ARG A 774 25.79 5.17 17.97
CA ARG A 774 25.77 4.53 16.64
C ARG A 774 26.52 5.35 15.57
N LYS A 775 26.94 6.59 15.88
CA LYS A 775 27.71 7.41 14.93
C LYS A 775 29.04 6.76 14.55
N LYS A 776 29.62 5.99 15.45
CA LYS A 776 30.86 5.22 15.19
C LYS A 776 30.71 4.12 14.14
N ASP A 777 29.47 3.66 13.92
CA ASP A 777 29.16 2.58 12.97
C ASP A 777 28.95 3.10 11.54
N VAL A 778 29.03 4.42 11.33
CA VAL A 778 28.80 5.06 10.04
C VAL A 778 30.05 4.95 9.15
N LEU A 779 29.83 4.45 7.93
CA LEU A 779 30.82 4.43 6.85
C LEU A 779 30.28 5.24 5.67
N VAL A 780 31.00 6.28 5.27
CA VAL A 780 30.67 7.13 4.12
C VAL A 780 31.26 6.52 2.84
N MET A 781 30.41 6.15 1.88
CA MET A 781 30.75 5.37 0.69
C MET A 781 30.77 6.22 -0.60
N LEU A 782 31.01 7.53 -0.50
CA LEU A 782 31.09 8.41 -1.68
C LEU A 782 32.31 8.03 -2.58
N HIS A 783 32.01 7.50 -3.75
CA HIS A 783 33.03 7.06 -4.75
C HIS A 783 33.26 8.08 -5.85
#